data_3a2f22caa5ba1b3f3c102cd577d50e42
#
_entry.id   3a2f22caa5ba1b3f3c102cd577d50e42
#
_cell.length_a   1.000
_cell.length_b   1.000
_cell.length_c   1.000
_cell.angle_alpha   90.00
_cell.angle_beta   90.00
_cell.angle_gamma   90.00
#
_symmetry.space_group_name_H-M   'P 1'
#
loop_
_entity.id
_entity.type
_entity.pdbx_description
1 polymer ?
#
loop_
_entity_poly.entity_id
_entity_poly.type
_entity_poly.pdbx_seq_one_letter_code
_entity_poly.pdbx_strand_id
1 'polypeptide(L)'
;MILVLGGVTALGLCCTSVSFAADAPNGVVLNEACAKNTAFAAADGAYYDWIELYNPTGQAVDLSGYGLTDDPVKPGQYVFPTGTILEAGGRLLVFCDAKAVAPAGQLMAPFGLSKDGETLLLTDPTGKQVDTIAFGAIGENVSYGRVPDGSDQFAYLNMSPDQPNQTEDVLKTAVDAPIFSKKPGFYDAGFDLTLSAPAGTTIYYTLDGSDPTTDSQKYTGPIAISDVSSSQNVLSARTDIAATDFMSQVTAPTSPVDKGMILRAIAVDANGASSSVAVGAYFIGYQNRASFYRDCKVISLVTDSANLFDYEKGIYVLGKTYDDWRNGPDYDYSTRTWEMPANYMQSGALWERPASMQIFENGSLVLSQDVGIRIHGGATRSQNQKSFNVYARSNYGAAKVEYDLFSGKVQSQFNGGVIDSFDSFMLRNAGNDSQYTRFRDKLNQSLVSDRDLLTQGMEPCIVFVDGEFWGHYEITEKLSDSLVKDHYGIKKKDVCIIKNEELDEGTEEGFVEFTALYEWVKTADLSDDANYKKLCAQVDIQSFMDYMSAEFYYNNTDWGQNNMAMWKSMQVKENNPYADGKWRFILFDTEYSTNLYGQTKPSDNSFAGLLKQDCFLSKLFSAALQNDTFRRDFCLTFMDMANENFKPERVTARIEALSRQYQDMTLATYNRFWPGWPGGQYAQSQYNSETQQVRSFYQSRFDSITSALAGTLSLQGRLVSLTVRNDESCGTIQVNSLTPDLSGGDWIGKYYTDVPVTLTAAPKAGYQFAYWNIGDQQKLTDASCQLELTGDVTVQAVYTQSLLGDVDLDGDVDVADLVQLQRYLLRQGTLTPEQAVQADLTGDQRLDAADLMRLRRMLMQ
;
A
#
# COMPACT_ATOMS: atom_id res chain seq x y z
N MET A 1 -13.68 -49.88 -13.87
CA MET A 1 -14.98 -50.53 -13.72
C MET A 1 -15.61 -50.00 -12.45
N ILE A 2 -16.78 -49.47 -12.56
CA ILE A 2 -17.72 -48.86 -11.65
C ILE A 2 -17.59 -47.33 -11.61
N LEU A 3 -18.41 -46.69 -12.45
CA LEU A 3 -18.94 -45.33 -12.35
C LEU A 3 -19.81 -45.21 -11.10
N VAL A 4 -19.66 -44.10 -10.40
CA VAL A 4 -20.75 -43.56 -9.55
C VAL A 4 -20.97 -42.10 -9.96
N LEU A 5 -22.06 -41.87 -10.66
CA LEU A 5 -22.67 -40.57 -10.84
C LEU A 5 -23.24 -40.10 -9.50
N GLY A 6 -22.74 -39.00 -8.98
CA GLY A 6 -23.36 -38.27 -7.91
C GLY A 6 -24.05 -37.03 -8.48
N GLY A 7 -25.38 -37.05 -8.56
CA GLY A 7 -26.18 -35.90 -8.96
C GLY A 7 -26.13 -34.80 -7.92
N VAL A 8 -25.85 -33.59 -8.37
CA VAL A 8 -26.02 -32.35 -7.58
C VAL A 8 -27.47 -31.94 -7.74
N THR A 9 -28.25 -32.21 -6.71
CA THR A 9 -29.61 -31.65 -6.58
C THR A 9 -29.46 -30.19 -6.13
N ALA A 10 -29.80 -29.27 -7.01
CA ALA A 10 -30.04 -27.87 -6.65
C ALA A 10 -31.22 -27.82 -5.67
N LEU A 11 -30.95 -27.52 -4.42
CA LEU A 11 -31.99 -27.06 -3.49
C LEU A 11 -32.33 -25.60 -3.87
N GLY A 12 -33.42 -25.45 -4.61
CA GLY A 12 -34.13 -24.19 -4.69
C GLY A 12 -34.66 -23.84 -3.30
N LEU A 13 -34.08 -22.81 -2.65
CA LEU A 13 -34.75 -22.15 -1.55
C LEU A 13 -35.98 -21.42 -2.11
N CYS A 14 -37.12 -22.11 -2.01
CA CYS A 14 -38.42 -21.48 -2.13
C CYS A 14 -38.60 -20.61 -0.88
N CYS A 15 -38.36 -19.30 -0.98
CA CYS A 15 -38.84 -18.34 0.03
C CYS A 15 -40.37 -18.39 -0.01
N THR A 16 -40.97 -19.24 0.79
CA THR A 16 -42.35 -19.07 1.17
C THR A 16 -42.45 -17.83 2.02
N SER A 17 -42.90 -16.73 1.42
CA SER A 17 -43.42 -15.58 2.17
C SER A 17 -44.53 -16.08 3.08
N VAL A 18 -44.24 -16.18 4.37
CA VAL A 18 -45.27 -16.30 5.39
C VAL A 18 -45.89 -14.90 5.47
N SER A 19 -46.97 -14.72 4.75
CA SER A 19 -47.86 -13.54 4.91
C SER A 19 -48.55 -13.70 6.26
N PHE A 20 -48.01 -13.04 7.28
CA PHE A 20 -48.82 -12.64 8.40
C PHE A 20 -49.67 -11.46 7.90
N ALA A 21 -50.97 -11.68 7.72
CA ALA A 21 -51.93 -10.59 7.66
C ALA A 21 -51.86 -9.89 9.01
N ALA A 22 -51.04 -8.87 9.17
CA ALA A 22 -51.10 -7.93 10.26
C ALA A 22 -52.29 -7.02 10.03
N ASP A 23 -53.17 -6.91 11.02
CA ASP A 23 -54.13 -5.80 11.03
C ASP A 23 -53.39 -4.49 10.82
N ALA A 24 -54.05 -3.54 10.09
CA ALA A 24 -53.48 -2.23 9.81
C ALA A 24 -52.83 -1.63 11.08
N PRO A 25 -51.63 -1.07 11.00
CA PRO A 25 -50.92 -0.66 12.21
C PRO A 25 -51.72 0.37 13.02
N ASN A 26 -52.14 -0.01 14.18
CA ASN A 26 -52.87 0.84 15.11
C ASN A 26 -51.96 1.77 15.94
N GLY A 27 -50.80 2.11 15.39
CA GLY A 27 -49.80 2.91 16.11
C GLY A 27 -48.73 3.51 15.19
N VAL A 28 -47.74 4.14 15.82
CA VAL A 28 -46.57 4.70 15.11
C VAL A 28 -45.75 3.59 14.44
N VAL A 29 -45.29 3.85 13.26
CA VAL A 29 -44.47 2.92 12.47
C VAL A 29 -43.08 3.46 12.17
N LEU A 30 -42.11 2.58 11.95
CA LEU A 30 -40.86 2.86 11.28
C LEU A 30 -41.16 3.05 9.80
N ASN A 31 -40.99 4.27 9.30
CA ASN A 31 -41.45 4.65 7.95
C ASN A 31 -40.34 4.53 6.90
N GLU A 32 -39.14 5.03 7.23
CA GLU A 32 -38.00 5.05 6.31
C GLU A 32 -36.67 4.96 7.09
N ALA A 33 -35.63 4.37 6.50
CA ALA A 33 -34.30 4.32 7.06
C ALA A 33 -33.23 4.50 5.98
N CYS A 34 -32.20 5.29 6.26
CA CYS A 34 -31.06 5.53 5.39
C CYS A 34 -29.74 5.26 6.14
N ALA A 35 -29.02 4.22 5.73
CA ALA A 35 -27.79 3.76 6.37
C ALA A 35 -26.50 4.32 5.73
N LYS A 36 -26.58 5.23 4.78
CA LYS A 36 -25.44 5.92 4.17
C LYS A 36 -25.87 7.25 3.59
N ASN A 37 -26.08 8.23 4.47
CA ASN A 37 -26.49 9.58 4.09
C ASN A 37 -25.27 10.48 3.89
N THR A 38 -25.16 11.10 2.73
CA THR A 38 -24.15 12.13 2.41
C THR A 38 -24.74 13.40 1.79
N ALA A 39 -26.07 13.51 1.73
CA ALA A 39 -26.76 14.62 1.07
C ALA A 39 -27.74 15.39 1.97
N PHE A 40 -28.28 14.78 3.01
CA PHE A 40 -29.18 15.43 3.96
C PHE A 40 -28.46 15.76 5.28
N ALA A 41 -28.13 17.02 5.49
CA ALA A 41 -27.37 17.49 6.64
C ALA A 41 -28.24 17.68 7.88
N ALA A 42 -27.74 17.31 9.05
CA ALA A 42 -28.30 17.68 10.34
C ALA A 42 -28.08 19.19 10.64
N ALA A 43 -28.64 19.69 11.75
CA ALA A 43 -28.56 21.10 12.11
C ALA A 43 -27.14 21.62 12.39
N ASP A 44 -26.19 20.74 12.67
CA ASP A 44 -24.77 21.03 12.82
C ASP A 44 -23.97 21.00 11.50
N GLY A 45 -24.64 20.68 10.39
CA GLY A 45 -24.04 20.56 9.07
C GLY A 45 -23.40 19.22 8.77
N ALA A 46 -23.41 18.28 9.71
CA ALA A 46 -22.90 16.92 9.50
C ALA A 46 -23.94 16.00 8.85
N TYR A 47 -23.47 14.92 8.26
CA TYR A 47 -24.28 13.89 7.63
C TYR A 47 -24.24 12.63 8.49
N TYR A 48 -25.41 12.27 9.06
CA TYR A 48 -25.58 11.08 9.88
C TYR A 48 -26.56 10.13 9.21
N ASP A 49 -26.46 8.84 9.49
CA ASP A 49 -27.54 7.90 9.19
C ASP A 49 -28.82 8.34 9.90
N TRP A 50 -29.97 7.91 9.41
CA TRP A 50 -31.22 8.35 10.03
C TRP A 50 -32.33 7.34 9.87
N ILE A 51 -33.29 7.40 10.79
CA ILE A 51 -34.55 6.64 10.83
C ILE A 51 -35.69 7.64 10.92
N GLU A 52 -36.73 7.44 10.12
CA GLU A 52 -37.95 8.21 10.19
C GLU A 52 -39.09 7.37 10.77
N LEU A 53 -39.81 7.94 11.73
CA LEU A 53 -41.06 7.41 12.26
C LEU A 53 -42.22 8.17 11.63
N TYR A 54 -43.33 7.48 11.41
CA TYR A 54 -44.58 8.09 10.91
C TYR A 54 -45.76 7.70 11.82
N ASN A 55 -46.65 8.62 12.06
CA ASN A 55 -47.90 8.37 12.79
C ASN A 55 -49.11 8.31 11.84
N PRO A 56 -49.55 7.14 11.39
CA PRO A 56 -50.70 6.99 10.51
C PRO A 56 -52.05 7.20 11.19
N THR A 57 -52.06 7.41 12.51
CA THR A 57 -53.27 7.55 13.27
C THR A 57 -53.86 8.93 13.19
N GLY A 58 -55.17 9.08 13.50
CA GLY A 58 -55.82 10.36 13.52
C GLY A 58 -55.62 11.18 14.82
N GLN A 59 -54.71 10.78 15.69
CA GLN A 59 -54.41 11.42 16.99
C GLN A 59 -52.90 11.50 17.21
N ALA A 60 -52.46 12.52 17.93
CA ALA A 60 -51.07 12.61 18.41
C ALA A 60 -50.71 11.46 19.31
N VAL A 61 -49.46 10.93 19.18
CA VAL A 61 -48.94 9.85 20.01
C VAL A 61 -47.77 10.37 20.85
N ASP A 62 -47.82 10.11 22.16
CA ASP A 62 -46.71 10.38 23.07
C ASP A 62 -45.70 9.21 23.00
N LEU A 63 -44.52 9.47 22.46
CA LEU A 63 -43.42 8.51 22.35
C LEU A 63 -42.53 8.47 23.58
N SER A 64 -42.87 9.18 24.67
CA SER A 64 -42.08 9.18 25.92
C SER A 64 -41.82 7.75 26.41
N GLY A 65 -40.56 7.36 26.53
CA GLY A 65 -40.17 6.05 27.00
C GLY A 65 -40.24 4.90 25.99
N TYR A 66 -40.65 5.15 24.76
CA TYR A 66 -40.50 4.16 23.69
C TYR A 66 -39.02 3.86 23.42
N GLY A 67 -38.71 2.65 23.00
CA GLY A 67 -37.37 2.18 22.68
C GLY A 67 -37.17 2.05 21.17
N LEU A 68 -35.98 2.45 20.68
CA LEU A 68 -35.52 2.23 19.30
C LEU A 68 -34.15 1.57 19.33
N THR A 69 -33.93 0.56 18.50
CA THR A 69 -32.69 -0.21 18.49
C THR A 69 -32.38 -0.84 17.13
N ASP A 70 -31.10 -1.02 16.85
CA ASP A 70 -30.53 -1.85 15.78
C ASP A 70 -30.15 -3.27 16.30
N ASP A 71 -30.26 -3.51 17.60
CA ASP A 71 -29.95 -4.77 18.28
C ASP A 71 -31.19 -5.30 19.01
N PRO A 72 -31.93 -6.28 18.49
CA PRO A 72 -33.14 -6.83 19.14
C PRO A 72 -32.91 -7.37 20.55
N VAL A 73 -31.65 -7.65 20.92
CA VAL A 73 -31.32 -8.08 22.31
C VAL A 73 -31.26 -6.90 23.27
N LYS A 74 -31.24 -5.66 22.76
CA LYS A 74 -31.16 -4.41 23.53
C LYS A 74 -32.31 -3.45 23.19
N PRO A 75 -33.57 -3.79 23.43
CA PRO A 75 -34.73 -3.01 22.96
C PRO A 75 -34.78 -1.57 23.50
N GLY A 76 -34.04 -1.24 24.53
CA GLY A 76 -33.92 0.12 25.09
C GLY A 76 -32.61 0.82 24.80
N GLN A 77 -31.92 0.47 23.71
CA GLN A 77 -30.64 1.09 23.33
C GLN A 77 -30.75 2.60 23.13
N TYR A 78 -31.81 3.07 22.53
CA TYR A 78 -32.26 4.46 22.53
C TYR A 78 -33.65 4.52 23.14
N VAL A 79 -33.88 5.46 24.06
CA VAL A 79 -35.18 5.71 24.67
C VAL A 79 -35.63 7.14 24.39
N PHE A 80 -36.80 7.30 23.77
CA PHE A 80 -37.33 8.62 23.44
C PHE A 80 -37.50 9.46 24.71
N PRO A 81 -37.04 10.74 24.69
CA PRO A 81 -37.18 11.65 25.81
C PRO A 81 -38.63 11.92 26.19
N THR A 82 -38.85 12.21 27.46
CA THR A 82 -40.19 12.62 27.98
C THR A 82 -40.69 13.86 27.23
N GLY A 83 -41.91 13.82 26.75
CA GLY A 83 -42.54 14.90 25.98
C GLY A 83 -42.27 14.84 24.48
N THR A 84 -41.74 13.74 23.95
CA THR A 84 -41.61 13.50 22.52
C THR A 84 -43.00 13.16 21.96
N ILE A 85 -43.68 14.13 21.33
CA ILE A 85 -45.00 13.97 20.74
C ILE A 85 -44.88 13.87 19.23
N LEU A 86 -45.52 12.86 18.64
CA LEU A 86 -45.61 12.69 17.20
C LEU A 86 -47.08 12.95 16.78
N GLU A 87 -47.31 14.09 16.13
CA GLU A 87 -48.61 14.53 15.72
C GLU A 87 -49.29 13.56 14.73
N ALA A 88 -50.61 13.63 14.62
CA ALA A 88 -51.38 12.83 13.66
C ALA A 88 -50.93 13.12 12.22
N GLY A 89 -50.54 12.07 11.48
CA GLY A 89 -49.99 12.22 10.11
C GLY A 89 -48.60 12.84 10.10
N GLY A 90 -47.95 13.05 11.26
CA GLY A 90 -46.63 13.63 11.39
C GLY A 90 -45.50 12.63 11.15
N ARG A 91 -44.31 13.16 10.86
CA ARG A 91 -43.04 12.41 10.74
C ARG A 91 -42.06 12.87 11.82
N LEU A 92 -41.14 12.00 12.21
CA LEU A 92 -40.12 12.29 13.19
C LEU A 92 -38.81 11.63 12.79
N LEU A 93 -37.81 12.44 12.54
CA LEU A 93 -36.48 12.00 12.22
C LEU A 93 -35.65 11.75 13.48
N VAL A 94 -34.96 10.64 13.53
CA VAL A 94 -33.94 10.28 14.52
C VAL A 94 -32.64 10.04 13.77
N PHE A 95 -31.64 10.86 13.99
CA PHE A 95 -30.29 10.62 13.46
C PHE A 95 -29.62 9.50 14.25
N CYS A 96 -28.67 8.80 13.62
CA CYS A 96 -28.02 7.62 14.18
C CYS A 96 -26.51 7.77 14.07
N ASP A 97 -25.80 7.81 15.22
CA ASP A 97 -24.33 7.74 15.31
C ASP A 97 -23.91 7.34 16.73
N ALA A 98 -23.00 6.35 16.82
CA ALA A 98 -22.52 5.82 18.10
C ALA A 98 -21.63 6.79 18.90
N LYS A 99 -21.15 7.87 18.28
CA LYS A 99 -20.16 8.79 18.87
C LYS A 99 -20.62 10.25 18.88
N ALA A 100 -21.58 10.61 18.05
CA ALA A 100 -22.04 11.99 17.94
C ALA A 100 -22.91 12.40 19.13
N VAL A 101 -22.96 13.69 19.39
CA VAL A 101 -23.88 14.32 20.32
C VAL A 101 -25.05 14.89 19.52
N ALA A 102 -26.27 14.71 20.01
CA ALA A 102 -27.47 15.21 19.33
C ALA A 102 -27.37 16.70 19.00
N PRO A 103 -27.52 17.09 17.73
CA PRO A 103 -27.59 18.49 17.36
C PRO A 103 -28.77 19.20 18.06
N ALA A 104 -28.65 20.51 18.27
CA ALA A 104 -29.63 21.25 19.04
C ALA A 104 -31.05 21.11 18.44
N GLY A 105 -31.97 20.58 19.23
CA GLY A 105 -33.37 20.39 18.85
C GLY A 105 -33.67 19.18 17.98
N GLN A 106 -32.67 18.28 17.76
CA GLN A 106 -32.83 17.07 16.98
C GLN A 106 -32.61 15.82 17.87
N LEU A 107 -33.11 14.66 17.45
CA LEU A 107 -32.95 13.40 18.14
C LEU A 107 -31.78 12.63 17.54
N MET A 108 -30.98 11.95 18.40
CA MET A 108 -29.83 11.15 18.02
C MET A 108 -29.84 9.83 18.78
N ALA A 109 -29.91 8.72 18.06
CA ALA A 109 -29.73 7.39 18.61
C ALA A 109 -28.23 7.05 18.74
N PRO A 110 -27.76 6.41 19.82
CA PRO A 110 -26.35 6.13 20.07
C PRO A 110 -25.85 4.88 19.32
N PHE A 111 -26.29 4.68 18.08
CA PHE A 111 -25.85 3.62 17.17
C PHE A 111 -25.88 4.12 15.74
N GLY A 112 -25.03 3.58 14.87
CA GLY A 112 -25.08 3.83 13.42
C GLY A 112 -25.78 2.69 12.71
N LEU A 113 -26.24 2.91 11.47
CA LEU A 113 -26.90 1.87 10.69
C LEU A 113 -25.90 1.15 9.77
N SER A 114 -26.09 -0.16 9.60
CA SER A 114 -25.27 -0.95 8.67
C SER A 114 -25.79 -0.83 7.23
N LYS A 115 -24.96 -0.28 6.34
CA LYS A 115 -25.25 -0.22 4.91
C LYS A 115 -25.37 -1.61 4.24
N ASP A 116 -24.85 -2.66 4.87
CA ASP A 116 -24.87 -4.04 4.36
C ASP A 116 -26.14 -4.81 4.74
N GLY A 117 -27.03 -4.15 5.46
CA GLY A 117 -28.35 -4.63 5.89
C GLY A 117 -28.49 -4.64 7.40
N GLU A 118 -29.72 -4.39 7.89
CA GLU A 118 -30.03 -4.29 9.29
C GLU A 118 -31.49 -4.59 9.61
N THR A 119 -31.78 -4.83 10.90
CA THR A 119 -33.14 -4.93 11.42
C THR A 119 -33.31 -3.92 12.53
N LEU A 120 -34.26 -2.99 12.36
CA LEU A 120 -34.61 -1.97 13.34
C LEU A 120 -35.89 -2.38 14.07
N LEU A 121 -35.93 -2.09 15.35
CA LEU A 121 -37.05 -2.43 16.23
C LEU A 121 -37.51 -1.21 17.00
N LEU A 122 -38.82 -0.93 16.97
CA LEU A 122 -39.51 0.05 17.79
C LEU A 122 -40.29 -0.71 18.90
N THR A 123 -40.10 -0.31 20.14
CA THR A 123 -40.82 -0.92 21.30
C THR A 123 -41.60 0.14 22.10
N ASP A 124 -42.68 -0.27 22.75
CA ASP A 124 -43.39 0.58 23.69
C ASP A 124 -42.65 0.65 25.07
N PRO A 125 -43.07 1.51 26.00
CA PRO A 125 -42.42 1.63 27.32
C PRO A 125 -42.41 0.37 28.16
N THR A 126 -43.19 -0.67 27.79
CA THR A 126 -43.20 -1.98 28.47
C THR A 126 -42.18 -2.96 27.85
N GLY A 127 -41.52 -2.55 26.75
CA GLY A 127 -40.61 -3.38 25.98
C GLY A 127 -41.28 -4.29 24.93
N LYS A 128 -42.60 -4.11 24.73
CA LYS A 128 -43.32 -4.84 23.67
C LYS A 128 -43.03 -4.22 22.31
N GLN A 129 -42.77 -5.07 21.34
CA GLN A 129 -42.57 -4.65 19.96
C GLN A 129 -43.81 -3.93 19.40
N VAL A 130 -43.59 -2.76 18.85
CA VAL A 130 -44.60 -1.91 18.17
C VAL A 130 -44.46 -2.10 16.66
N ASP A 131 -43.24 -1.97 16.14
CA ASP A 131 -42.97 -2.12 14.71
C ASP A 131 -41.53 -2.60 14.49
N THR A 132 -41.27 -3.08 13.26
CA THR A 132 -39.94 -3.48 12.82
C THR A 132 -39.78 -3.25 11.32
N ILE A 133 -38.56 -2.85 10.91
CA ILE A 133 -38.15 -2.76 9.52
C ILE A 133 -36.86 -3.52 9.35
N ALA A 134 -36.78 -4.38 8.33
CA ALA A 134 -35.56 -5.09 7.97
C ALA A 134 -35.23 -4.81 6.50
N PHE A 135 -34.01 -4.41 6.24
CA PHE A 135 -33.54 -4.12 4.89
C PHE A 135 -32.22 -4.84 4.60
N GLY A 136 -31.97 -5.09 3.32
CA GLY A 136 -30.69 -5.60 2.82
C GLY A 136 -29.71 -4.46 2.57
N ALA A 137 -28.70 -4.70 1.73
CA ALA A 137 -27.70 -3.68 1.40
C ALA A 137 -28.34 -2.41 0.80
N ILE A 138 -27.95 -1.25 1.32
CA ILE A 138 -28.41 0.07 0.91
C ILE A 138 -27.27 0.88 0.29
N GLY A 139 -27.51 1.48 -0.87
CA GLY A 139 -26.57 2.41 -1.53
C GLY A 139 -26.45 3.75 -0.83
N GLU A 140 -25.53 4.58 -1.31
CA GLU A 140 -25.37 5.96 -0.82
C GLU A 140 -26.57 6.81 -1.22
N ASN A 141 -27.13 7.54 -0.25
CA ASN A 141 -28.33 8.36 -0.40
C ASN A 141 -29.57 7.58 -0.89
N VAL A 142 -29.58 6.30 -0.64
CA VAL A 142 -30.71 5.40 -0.81
C VAL A 142 -31.29 5.09 0.55
N SER A 143 -32.61 5.05 0.63
CA SER A 143 -33.34 4.62 1.82
C SER A 143 -34.18 3.37 1.55
N TYR A 144 -34.64 2.75 2.60
CA TYR A 144 -35.63 1.67 2.53
C TYR A 144 -36.82 2.05 3.39
N GLY A 145 -38.00 2.13 2.79
CA GLY A 145 -39.15 2.70 3.47
C GLY A 145 -40.49 2.20 2.95
N ARG A 146 -41.54 2.56 3.66
CA ARG A 146 -42.95 2.26 3.33
C ARG A 146 -43.42 3.19 2.21
N VAL A 147 -44.11 2.62 1.21
CA VAL A 147 -44.63 3.39 0.08
C VAL A 147 -46.09 3.00 -0.19
N PRO A 148 -47.06 3.93 -0.04
CA PRO A 148 -46.90 5.25 0.62
C PRO A 148 -46.64 5.11 2.12
N ASP A 149 -46.36 6.24 2.81
CA ASP A 149 -46.19 6.31 4.25
C ASP A 149 -47.18 5.46 5.04
N GLY A 150 -46.70 4.74 6.03
CA GLY A 150 -47.49 3.89 6.93
C GLY A 150 -48.09 2.66 6.27
N SER A 151 -47.85 2.37 4.98
CA SER A 151 -48.30 1.14 4.32
C SER A 151 -47.45 -0.06 4.71
N ASP A 152 -47.97 -1.29 4.40
CA ASP A 152 -47.20 -2.53 4.59
C ASP A 152 -46.28 -2.87 3.39
N GLN A 153 -46.24 -1.98 2.39
CA GLN A 153 -45.40 -2.15 1.23
C GLN A 153 -44.08 -1.40 1.41
N PHE A 154 -42.97 -2.07 1.26
CA PHE A 154 -41.65 -1.50 1.38
C PHE A 154 -40.94 -1.50 0.03
N ALA A 155 -40.15 -0.45 -0.19
CA ALA A 155 -39.27 -0.32 -1.36
C ALA A 155 -37.95 0.38 -1.00
N TYR A 156 -36.96 0.21 -1.87
CA TYR A 156 -35.80 1.12 -1.88
C TYR A 156 -36.18 2.42 -2.58
N LEU A 157 -35.81 3.56 -2.00
CA LEU A 157 -36.23 4.89 -2.40
C LEU A 157 -35.04 5.79 -2.66
N ASN A 158 -35.20 6.79 -3.54
CA ASN A 158 -34.50 8.04 -3.37
C ASN A 158 -34.94 8.62 -2.02
N MET A 159 -33.99 8.85 -1.11
CA MET A 159 -34.31 9.25 0.25
C MET A 159 -35.21 10.48 0.30
N SER A 160 -36.22 10.47 1.17
CA SER A 160 -37.25 11.53 1.30
C SER A 160 -37.39 12.00 2.76
N PRO A 161 -36.31 12.39 3.49
CA PRO A 161 -36.38 12.73 4.89
C PRO A 161 -37.33 13.88 5.15
N ASP A 162 -38.26 13.69 6.09
CA ASP A 162 -39.34 14.65 6.48
C ASP A 162 -40.28 15.02 5.33
N GLN A 163 -40.37 14.18 4.28
CA GLN A 163 -41.29 14.27 3.18
C GLN A 163 -42.09 12.97 3.01
N PRO A 164 -43.30 13.00 2.38
CA PRO A 164 -44.02 11.77 2.10
C PRO A 164 -43.26 10.86 1.12
N ASN A 165 -43.20 9.57 1.41
CA ASN A 165 -42.69 8.57 0.49
C ASN A 165 -43.65 8.39 -0.69
N GLN A 166 -43.22 8.74 -1.89
CA GLN A 166 -44.02 8.68 -3.11
C GLN A 166 -43.63 7.47 -3.97
N THR A 167 -44.56 7.02 -4.80
CA THR A 167 -44.29 5.96 -5.80
C THR A 167 -43.20 6.36 -6.79
N GLU A 168 -43.06 7.66 -7.04
CA GLU A 168 -42.02 8.23 -7.90
C GLU A 168 -40.61 8.12 -7.30
N ASP A 169 -40.50 8.05 -5.97
CA ASP A 169 -39.20 7.88 -5.26
C ASP A 169 -38.72 6.45 -5.28
N VAL A 170 -39.59 5.48 -5.61
CA VAL A 170 -39.21 4.07 -5.65
C VAL A 170 -38.12 3.85 -6.67
N LEU A 171 -36.98 3.38 -6.16
CA LEU A 171 -35.86 2.99 -7.01
C LEU A 171 -36.28 1.83 -7.91
N LYS A 172 -36.11 2.04 -9.19
CA LYS A 172 -36.37 1.01 -10.19
C LYS A 172 -35.40 -0.14 -9.97
N THR A 173 -35.87 -1.37 -10.07
CA THR A 173 -34.99 -2.57 -9.98
C THR A 173 -33.83 -2.40 -10.95
N ALA A 174 -32.60 -2.59 -10.44
CA ALA A 174 -31.41 -2.46 -11.26
C ALA A 174 -31.49 -3.43 -12.44
N VAL A 175 -31.31 -2.89 -13.64
CA VAL A 175 -31.17 -3.68 -14.86
C VAL A 175 -29.77 -4.30 -14.86
N ASP A 176 -29.65 -5.58 -15.19
CA ASP A 176 -28.33 -6.20 -15.34
C ASP A 176 -27.54 -5.56 -16.49
N ALA A 177 -26.24 -5.36 -16.28
CA ALA A 177 -25.36 -4.79 -17.28
C ALA A 177 -25.24 -5.68 -18.53
N PRO A 178 -24.97 -5.11 -19.70
CA PRO A 178 -24.73 -5.88 -20.92
C PRO A 178 -23.55 -6.86 -20.76
N ILE A 179 -23.73 -8.07 -21.28
CA ILE A 179 -22.69 -9.11 -21.33
C ILE A 179 -22.05 -9.10 -22.70
N PHE A 180 -20.72 -9.07 -22.74
CA PHE A 180 -19.91 -9.15 -23.94
C PHE A 180 -19.61 -10.60 -24.30
N SER A 181 -19.77 -10.99 -25.58
CA SER A 181 -19.54 -12.36 -26.05
C SER A 181 -18.08 -12.81 -25.95
N LYS A 182 -17.14 -11.87 -25.87
CA LYS A 182 -15.72 -12.13 -25.57
C LYS A 182 -15.26 -11.24 -24.44
N LYS A 183 -14.44 -11.82 -23.56
CA LYS A 183 -13.83 -11.06 -22.45
C LYS A 183 -12.87 -9.99 -22.98
N PRO A 184 -12.71 -8.85 -22.27
CA PRO A 184 -11.62 -7.90 -22.53
C PRO A 184 -10.26 -8.62 -22.52
N GLY A 185 -9.32 -8.16 -23.34
CA GLY A 185 -8.01 -8.79 -23.42
C GLY A 185 -7.28 -8.56 -24.75
N PHE A 186 -6.16 -9.28 -24.92
CA PHE A 186 -5.37 -9.28 -26.14
C PHE A 186 -5.82 -10.38 -27.08
N TYR A 187 -5.91 -10.06 -28.37
CA TYR A 187 -6.31 -10.98 -29.41
C TYR A 187 -5.39 -10.84 -30.64
N ASP A 188 -5.09 -11.94 -31.31
CA ASP A 188 -4.19 -11.92 -32.48
C ASP A 188 -4.83 -11.26 -33.70
N ALA A 189 -6.16 -11.40 -33.84
CA ALA A 189 -6.92 -10.87 -34.99
C ALA A 189 -8.23 -10.23 -34.53
N GLY A 190 -8.72 -9.29 -35.34
CA GLY A 190 -10.04 -8.69 -35.14
C GLY A 190 -11.16 -9.70 -35.19
N PHE A 191 -12.29 -9.33 -34.59
CA PHE A 191 -13.48 -10.18 -34.47
C PHE A 191 -14.74 -9.35 -34.31
N ASP A 192 -15.89 -9.97 -34.54
CA ASP A 192 -17.17 -9.38 -34.25
C ASP A 192 -17.58 -9.66 -32.79
N LEU A 193 -17.81 -8.59 -32.02
CA LEU A 193 -18.27 -8.65 -30.63
C LEU A 193 -19.79 -8.51 -30.59
N THR A 194 -20.48 -9.46 -29.98
CA THR A 194 -21.91 -9.35 -29.71
C THR A 194 -22.19 -9.01 -28.25
N LEU A 195 -23.22 -8.19 -28.04
CA LEU A 195 -23.69 -7.78 -26.74
C LEU A 195 -25.07 -8.41 -26.48
N SER A 196 -25.31 -8.84 -25.25
CA SER A 196 -26.61 -9.33 -24.80
C SER A 196 -27.00 -8.67 -23.47
N ALA A 197 -28.27 -8.46 -23.25
CA ALA A 197 -28.84 -7.89 -22.04
C ALA A 197 -30.20 -8.52 -21.74
N PRO A 198 -30.81 -8.32 -20.57
CA PRO A 198 -32.12 -8.82 -20.22
C PRO A 198 -33.21 -8.54 -21.28
N ALA A 199 -34.14 -9.43 -21.44
CA ALA A 199 -35.25 -9.28 -22.41
C ALA A 199 -36.04 -8.01 -22.07
N GLY A 200 -36.39 -7.26 -23.11
CA GLY A 200 -37.14 -5.99 -22.97
C GLY A 200 -36.27 -4.76 -22.73
N THR A 201 -34.93 -4.91 -22.68
CA THR A 201 -34.03 -3.78 -22.59
C THR A 201 -33.45 -3.38 -23.94
N THR A 202 -32.97 -2.13 -24.03
CA THR A 202 -32.21 -1.61 -25.17
C THR A 202 -30.79 -1.35 -24.71
N ILE A 203 -29.77 -1.82 -25.47
CA ILE A 203 -28.37 -1.56 -25.19
C ILE A 203 -27.93 -0.28 -25.92
N TYR A 204 -27.25 0.62 -25.19
CA TYR A 204 -26.56 1.79 -25.72
C TYR A 204 -25.10 1.68 -25.42
N TYR A 205 -24.23 2.15 -26.31
CA TYR A 205 -22.79 2.03 -26.14
C TYR A 205 -21.99 3.21 -26.71
N THR A 206 -20.74 3.37 -26.22
CA THR A 206 -19.75 4.32 -26.71
C THR A 206 -18.43 3.59 -26.98
N LEU A 207 -17.57 4.16 -27.83
CA LEU A 207 -16.25 3.63 -28.21
C LEU A 207 -15.10 4.63 -27.94
N ASP A 208 -15.42 5.76 -27.31
CA ASP A 208 -14.50 6.89 -27.06
C ASP A 208 -14.23 7.13 -25.57
N GLY A 209 -14.65 6.19 -24.69
CA GLY A 209 -14.50 6.31 -23.25
C GLY A 209 -15.60 7.13 -22.55
N SER A 210 -16.46 7.86 -23.29
CA SER A 210 -17.57 8.61 -22.71
C SER A 210 -18.60 7.72 -22.02
N ASP A 211 -19.31 8.27 -21.03
CA ASP A 211 -20.39 7.57 -20.35
C ASP A 211 -21.55 7.30 -21.33
N PRO A 212 -21.98 6.04 -21.51
CA PRO A 212 -23.11 5.75 -22.38
C PRO A 212 -24.42 6.25 -21.77
N THR A 213 -25.24 6.89 -22.60
CA THR A 213 -26.58 7.40 -22.29
C THR A 213 -27.59 6.91 -23.31
N THR A 214 -28.87 7.25 -23.15
CA THR A 214 -29.91 6.95 -24.15
C THR A 214 -29.73 7.70 -25.47
N ASP A 215 -28.87 8.73 -25.49
CA ASP A 215 -28.48 9.46 -26.70
C ASP A 215 -27.27 8.85 -27.41
N SER A 216 -26.60 7.90 -26.76
CA SER A 216 -25.45 7.17 -27.33
C SER A 216 -25.88 6.20 -28.43
N GLN A 217 -24.91 5.61 -29.11
CA GLN A 217 -25.17 4.66 -30.19
C GLN A 217 -25.97 3.45 -29.68
N LYS A 218 -27.11 3.18 -30.33
CA LYS A 218 -27.95 2.01 -30.04
C LYS A 218 -27.33 0.77 -30.63
N TYR A 219 -27.20 -0.31 -29.85
CA TYR A 219 -26.73 -1.58 -30.34
C TYR A 219 -27.79 -2.26 -31.20
N THR A 220 -27.45 -2.57 -32.45
CA THR A 220 -28.33 -3.21 -33.42
C THR A 220 -27.73 -4.48 -34.06
N GLY A 221 -26.48 -4.80 -33.77
CA GLY A 221 -25.76 -5.94 -34.31
C GLY A 221 -24.29 -5.95 -33.90
N PRO A 222 -23.50 -6.95 -34.34
CA PRO A 222 -22.12 -7.11 -33.92
C PRO A 222 -21.26 -5.88 -34.13
N ILE A 223 -20.38 -5.59 -33.16
CA ILE A 223 -19.39 -4.50 -33.22
C ILE A 223 -18.07 -5.09 -33.67
N ALA A 224 -17.50 -4.58 -34.77
CA ALA A 224 -16.21 -5.02 -35.28
C ALA A 224 -15.08 -4.51 -34.37
N ILE A 225 -14.40 -5.43 -33.68
CA ILE A 225 -13.19 -5.15 -32.91
C ILE A 225 -11.98 -5.38 -33.82
N SER A 226 -11.14 -4.37 -33.98
CA SER A 226 -10.00 -4.38 -34.90
C SER A 226 -8.79 -3.65 -34.31
N ASP A 227 -7.61 -3.77 -34.96
CA ASP A 227 -6.45 -2.97 -34.64
C ASP A 227 -6.68 -1.50 -35.05
N VAL A 228 -6.77 -0.63 -34.06
CA VAL A 228 -6.99 0.81 -34.24
C VAL A 228 -5.73 1.64 -34.00
N SER A 229 -4.57 1.00 -33.86
CA SER A 229 -3.30 1.69 -33.56
C SER A 229 -2.86 2.69 -34.64
N SER A 230 -3.29 2.50 -35.88
CA SER A 230 -3.03 3.47 -36.96
C SER A 230 -4.00 4.65 -37.00
N SER A 231 -5.05 4.65 -36.17
CA SER A 231 -5.99 5.76 -36.13
C SER A 231 -5.34 7.03 -35.58
N GLN A 232 -5.94 8.17 -35.89
CA GLN A 232 -5.46 9.47 -35.42
C GLN A 232 -5.43 9.54 -33.88
N ASN A 233 -4.40 10.19 -33.34
CA ASN A 233 -4.31 10.52 -31.94
C ASN A 233 -5.39 11.52 -31.56
N VAL A 234 -6.09 11.27 -30.44
CA VAL A 234 -7.10 12.17 -29.89
C VAL A 234 -6.61 12.74 -28.56
N LEU A 235 -6.50 11.91 -27.53
CA LEU A 235 -6.03 12.33 -26.20
C LEU A 235 -4.53 12.63 -26.21
N SER A 236 -3.75 11.82 -26.89
CA SER A 236 -2.32 12.02 -27.01
C SER A 236 -1.90 13.19 -27.91
N ALA A 237 -2.83 13.77 -28.67
CA ALA A 237 -2.58 15.00 -29.45
C ALA A 237 -2.75 16.29 -28.61
N ARG A 238 -3.22 16.20 -27.36
CA ARG A 238 -3.44 17.37 -26.51
C ARG A 238 -2.13 18.01 -26.07
N THR A 239 -2.10 19.33 -26.05
CA THR A 239 -0.95 20.15 -25.64
C THR A 239 -1.23 21.04 -24.44
N ASP A 240 -2.46 21.04 -23.92
CA ASP A 240 -2.89 21.81 -22.75
C ASP A 240 -2.68 21.05 -21.41
N ILE A 241 -1.90 19.96 -21.44
CA ILE A 241 -1.66 19.06 -20.30
C ILE A 241 -0.55 19.52 -19.36
N ALA A 242 0.25 20.49 -19.76
CA ALA A 242 1.29 21.09 -18.91
C ALA A 242 1.60 22.52 -19.37
N ALA A 243 2.11 23.35 -18.46
CA ALA A 243 2.60 24.66 -18.79
C ALA A 243 3.88 24.55 -19.63
N THR A 244 4.09 25.53 -20.52
CA THR A 244 5.30 25.64 -21.32
C THR A 244 6.13 26.83 -20.88
N ASP A 245 7.42 26.60 -20.72
CA ASP A 245 8.43 27.66 -20.56
C ASP A 245 9.63 27.36 -21.50
N PHE A 246 10.75 28.03 -21.25
CA PHE A 246 11.97 27.80 -22.06
C PHE A 246 12.63 26.41 -21.79
N MET A 247 12.23 25.70 -20.71
CA MET A 247 12.75 24.39 -20.34
C MET A 247 11.77 23.26 -20.62
N SER A 248 10.47 23.55 -20.64
CA SER A 248 9.40 22.56 -20.74
C SER A 248 8.49 22.88 -21.92
N GLN A 249 8.40 21.98 -22.88
CA GLN A 249 7.47 22.09 -24.01
C GLN A 249 6.61 20.86 -24.11
N VAL A 250 5.31 21.07 -24.31
CA VAL A 250 4.38 19.99 -24.64
C VAL A 250 4.31 19.84 -26.13
N THR A 251 4.69 18.69 -26.64
CA THR A 251 4.67 18.38 -28.07
C THR A 251 3.85 17.11 -28.28
N ALA A 252 2.86 17.18 -29.16
CA ALA A 252 2.09 16.00 -29.54
C ALA A 252 2.96 15.01 -30.33
N PRO A 253 2.72 13.69 -30.19
CA PRO A 253 3.39 12.68 -31.00
C PRO A 253 3.15 12.92 -32.49
N THR A 254 4.20 12.79 -33.29
CA THR A 254 4.16 12.99 -34.76
C THR A 254 3.62 11.77 -35.52
N SER A 255 3.49 10.64 -34.84
CA SER A 255 2.91 9.39 -35.35
C SER A 255 1.81 8.88 -34.43
N PRO A 256 0.89 8.04 -34.92
CA PRO A 256 -0.08 7.38 -34.06
C PRO A 256 0.61 6.61 -32.93
N VAL A 257 0.08 6.76 -31.71
CA VAL A 257 0.47 5.91 -30.57
C VAL A 257 -0.28 4.58 -30.65
N ASP A 258 0.21 3.56 -29.96
CA ASP A 258 -0.49 2.30 -29.82
C ASP A 258 -1.88 2.49 -29.17
N LYS A 259 -2.90 1.77 -29.68
CA LYS A 259 -4.29 1.92 -29.22
C LYS A 259 -5.03 0.60 -29.11
N GLY A 260 -5.80 0.44 -28.01
CA GLY A 260 -6.85 -0.56 -27.87
C GLY A 260 -8.23 0.03 -28.14
N MET A 261 -9.17 -0.81 -28.57
CA MET A 261 -10.57 -0.42 -28.63
C MET A 261 -11.20 -0.49 -27.25
N ILE A 262 -11.88 0.59 -26.88
CA ILE A 262 -12.64 0.68 -25.63
C ILE A 262 -14.12 0.60 -25.99
N LEU A 263 -14.86 -0.17 -25.22
CA LEU A 263 -16.30 -0.26 -25.28
C LEU A 263 -16.88 -0.01 -23.90
N ARG A 264 -17.83 0.91 -23.82
CA ARG A 264 -18.68 1.10 -22.63
C ARG A 264 -20.14 0.90 -23.04
N ALA A 265 -20.93 0.18 -22.24
CA ALA A 265 -22.30 -0.12 -22.60
C ALA A 265 -23.22 -0.17 -21.38
N ILE A 266 -24.47 0.28 -21.57
CA ILE A 266 -25.57 0.15 -20.60
C ILE A 266 -26.74 -0.55 -21.23
N ALA A 267 -27.57 -1.22 -20.42
CA ALA A 267 -28.87 -1.70 -20.78
C ALA A 267 -29.96 -0.79 -20.15
N VAL A 268 -30.95 -0.36 -20.92
CA VAL A 268 -32.04 0.49 -20.43
C VAL A 268 -33.37 -0.21 -20.69
N ASP A 269 -34.21 -0.33 -19.68
CA ASP A 269 -35.53 -0.93 -19.79
C ASP A 269 -36.58 0.02 -20.38
N ALA A 270 -37.78 -0.48 -20.60
CA ALA A 270 -38.89 0.31 -21.16
C ALA A 270 -39.35 1.46 -20.23
N ASN A 271 -39.00 1.42 -18.93
CA ASN A 271 -39.35 2.44 -17.95
C ASN A 271 -38.22 3.46 -17.78
N GLY A 272 -37.11 3.30 -18.53
CA GLY A 272 -35.94 4.17 -18.45
C GLY A 272 -34.99 3.85 -17.28
N ALA A 273 -35.14 2.68 -16.60
CA ALA A 273 -34.13 2.23 -15.63
C ALA A 273 -32.90 1.75 -16.39
N SER A 274 -31.73 2.20 -15.93
CA SER A 274 -30.44 1.90 -16.54
C SER A 274 -29.63 0.93 -15.69
N SER A 275 -28.87 0.06 -16.34
CA SER A 275 -27.88 -0.77 -15.69
C SER A 275 -26.64 0.02 -15.25
N SER A 276 -25.76 -0.60 -14.46
CA SER A 276 -24.37 -0.21 -14.36
C SER A 276 -23.67 -0.31 -15.73
N VAL A 277 -22.54 0.41 -15.88
CA VAL A 277 -21.78 0.43 -17.13
C VAL A 277 -20.92 -0.84 -17.23
N ALA A 278 -21.10 -1.62 -18.30
CA ALA A 278 -20.15 -2.65 -18.69
C ALA A 278 -19.00 -2.04 -19.47
N VAL A 279 -17.75 -2.40 -19.14
CA VAL A 279 -16.54 -1.86 -19.78
C VAL A 279 -15.69 -2.97 -20.35
N GLY A 280 -15.13 -2.76 -21.55
CA GLY A 280 -14.20 -3.69 -22.20
C GLY A 280 -13.10 -2.99 -22.96
N ALA A 281 -11.85 -3.35 -22.67
CA ALA A 281 -10.69 -2.95 -23.44
C ALA A 281 -10.15 -4.13 -24.26
N TYR A 282 -9.96 -3.92 -25.55
CA TYR A 282 -9.56 -4.95 -26.52
C TYR A 282 -8.32 -4.50 -27.29
N PHE A 283 -7.27 -5.31 -27.25
CA PHE A 283 -5.98 -5.01 -27.83
C PHE A 283 -5.66 -6.03 -28.92
N ILE A 284 -5.70 -5.61 -30.20
CA ILE A 284 -5.53 -6.50 -31.34
C ILE A 284 -4.09 -6.49 -31.84
N GLY A 285 -3.46 -7.66 -31.92
CA GLY A 285 -2.08 -7.84 -32.35
C GLY A 285 -1.02 -7.55 -31.29
N TYR A 286 -1.41 -7.29 -30.05
CA TYR A 286 -0.49 -6.90 -28.96
C TYR A 286 0.40 -8.03 -28.46
N GLN A 287 -0.01 -9.29 -28.64
CA GLN A 287 0.79 -10.46 -28.26
C GLN A 287 2.20 -10.45 -28.88
N ASN A 288 2.36 -9.85 -30.07
CA ASN A 288 3.61 -9.85 -30.83
C ASN A 288 4.14 -8.44 -31.13
N ARG A 289 3.54 -7.36 -30.61
CA ARG A 289 3.90 -5.99 -30.93
C ARG A 289 5.18 -5.53 -30.24
N ALA A 290 5.24 -5.69 -28.90
CA ALA A 290 6.42 -5.44 -28.08
C ALA A 290 6.42 -6.40 -26.88
N SER A 291 7.63 -6.79 -26.42
CA SER A 291 7.77 -7.76 -25.33
C SER A 291 7.15 -7.24 -24.03
N PHE A 292 7.27 -5.97 -23.74
CA PHE A 292 6.77 -5.38 -22.50
C PHE A 292 5.24 -5.49 -22.35
N TYR A 293 4.46 -5.66 -23.42
CA TYR A 293 3.02 -5.93 -23.30
C TYR A 293 2.70 -7.30 -22.71
N ARG A 294 3.65 -8.24 -22.76
CA ARG A 294 3.52 -9.57 -22.13
C ARG A 294 4.26 -9.66 -20.82
N ASP A 295 5.41 -8.96 -20.73
CA ASP A 295 6.36 -9.11 -19.63
C ASP A 295 6.00 -8.22 -18.44
N CYS A 296 5.07 -7.26 -18.63
CA CYS A 296 4.56 -6.37 -17.59
C CYS A 296 3.04 -6.44 -17.48
N LYS A 297 2.50 -5.97 -16.37
CA LYS A 297 1.08 -5.69 -16.24
C LYS A 297 0.70 -4.56 -17.19
N VAL A 298 -0.45 -4.70 -17.87
CA VAL A 298 -1.05 -3.64 -18.67
C VAL A 298 -2.32 -3.18 -17.97
N ILE A 299 -2.41 -1.87 -17.70
CA ILE A 299 -3.55 -1.25 -17.02
C ILE A 299 -4.28 -0.36 -18.01
N SER A 300 -5.57 -0.63 -18.22
CA SER A 300 -6.47 0.24 -18.97
C SER A 300 -7.32 1.04 -17.97
N LEU A 301 -7.16 2.36 -18.00
CA LEU A 301 -8.03 3.30 -17.28
C LEU A 301 -9.02 3.87 -18.30
N VAL A 302 -10.31 3.68 -18.04
CA VAL A 302 -11.39 4.15 -18.90
C VAL A 302 -12.29 5.09 -18.11
N THR A 303 -12.44 6.33 -18.58
CA THR A 303 -13.24 7.35 -17.91
C THR A 303 -13.83 8.31 -18.95
N ASP A 304 -14.89 9.02 -18.60
CA ASP A 304 -15.32 10.13 -19.46
C ASP A 304 -14.16 11.13 -19.62
N SER A 305 -13.84 11.47 -20.87
CA SER A 305 -12.69 12.34 -21.17
C SER A 305 -12.77 13.70 -20.47
N ALA A 306 -13.96 14.18 -20.13
CA ALA A 306 -14.14 15.41 -19.35
C ALA A 306 -13.58 15.30 -17.93
N ASN A 307 -13.52 14.12 -17.33
CA ASN A 307 -12.90 13.90 -16.03
C ASN A 307 -11.40 14.24 -16.03
N LEU A 308 -10.73 14.03 -17.13
CA LEU A 308 -9.30 14.32 -17.30
C LEU A 308 -9.05 15.67 -17.96
N PHE A 309 -9.87 16.07 -18.94
CA PHE A 309 -9.49 17.11 -19.90
C PHE A 309 -10.49 18.27 -20.04
N ASP A 310 -11.57 18.30 -19.27
CA ASP A 310 -12.49 19.43 -19.23
C ASP A 310 -11.80 20.68 -18.65
N TYR A 311 -12.18 21.86 -19.15
CA TYR A 311 -11.58 23.13 -18.76
C TYR A 311 -11.76 23.47 -17.27
N GLU A 312 -12.94 23.17 -16.69
CA GLU A 312 -13.23 23.48 -15.28
C GLU A 312 -12.87 22.35 -14.33
N LYS A 313 -13.24 21.12 -14.67
CA LYS A 313 -13.16 19.95 -13.79
C LYS A 313 -12.10 18.90 -14.16
N GLY A 314 -11.48 19.05 -15.33
CA GLY A 314 -10.47 18.07 -15.80
C GLY A 314 -9.22 18.09 -14.93
N ILE A 315 -8.81 16.91 -14.45
CA ILE A 315 -7.69 16.80 -13.50
C ILE A 315 -6.32 16.73 -14.16
N TYR A 316 -6.25 16.63 -15.49
CA TYR A 316 -4.99 16.44 -16.22
C TYR A 316 -4.52 17.67 -16.98
N VAL A 317 -5.30 18.73 -17.03
CA VAL A 317 -5.05 19.94 -17.83
C VAL A 317 -4.66 21.15 -16.98
N LEU A 318 -4.17 22.20 -17.65
CA LEU A 318 -3.98 23.54 -17.08
C LEU A 318 -5.32 24.06 -16.56
N GLY A 319 -6.33 24.10 -17.43
CA GLY A 319 -7.71 24.41 -17.13
C GLY A 319 -7.93 25.82 -16.59
N LYS A 320 -9.13 26.01 -16.03
CA LYS A 320 -9.60 27.29 -15.49
C LYS A 320 -8.69 27.85 -14.39
N THR A 321 -8.15 26.98 -13.53
CA THR A 321 -7.27 27.41 -12.42
C THR A 321 -6.04 28.16 -12.94
N TYR A 322 -5.46 27.69 -14.05
CA TYR A 322 -4.31 28.35 -14.67
C TYR A 322 -4.69 29.68 -15.32
N ASP A 323 -5.80 29.73 -16.03
CA ASP A 323 -6.25 30.96 -16.70
C ASP A 323 -6.69 32.03 -15.70
N ASP A 324 -7.35 31.65 -14.61
CA ASP A 324 -7.72 32.54 -13.52
C ASP A 324 -6.46 33.17 -12.87
N TRP A 325 -5.44 32.37 -12.60
CA TRP A 325 -4.15 32.86 -12.09
C TRP A 325 -3.45 33.75 -13.12
N ARG A 326 -3.32 33.29 -14.38
CA ARG A 326 -2.61 34.01 -15.44
C ARG A 326 -3.21 35.36 -15.75
N ASN A 327 -4.51 35.50 -15.63
CA ASN A 327 -5.25 36.74 -15.87
C ASN A 327 -5.56 37.53 -14.58
N GLY A 328 -5.15 36.98 -13.42
CA GLY A 328 -5.38 37.56 -12.10
C GLY A 328 -4.28 38.50 -11.63
N PRO A 329 -4.47 39.14 -10.46
CA PRO A 329 -3.50 40.05 -9.87
C PRO A 329 -2.23 39.36 -9.37
N ASP A 330 -2.27 38.06 -9.11
CA ASP A 330 -1.17 37.29 -8.54
C ASP A 330 -0.25 36.70 -9.62
N TYR A 331 -0.48 37.06 -10.90
CA TYR A 331 0.35 36.57 -11.99
C TYR A 331 1.78 37.10 -11.90
N ASP A 332 2.73 36.18 -11.84
CA ASP A 332 4.18 36.46 -11.92
C ASP A 332 4.79 35.63 -13.06
N TYR A 333 5.33 36.31 -14.06
CA TYR A 333 5.97 35.67 -15.23
C TYR A 333 7.24 34.85 -14.85
N SER A 334 7.80 35.07 -13.66
CA SER A 334 8.98 34.33 -13.16
C SER A 334 8.63 33.03 -12.47
N THR A 335 7.32 32.78 -12.20
CA THR A 335 6.83 31.56 -11.58
C THR A 335 7.25 30.34 -12.41
N ARG A 336 7.84 29.36 -11.76
CA ARG A 336 8.25 28.12 -12.44
C ARG A 336 7.06 27.24 -12.77
N THR A 337 7.17 26.42 -13.83
CA THR A 337 6.05 25.56 -14.28
C THR A 337 5.52 24.65 -13.19
N TRP A 338 6.36 24.22 -12.25
CA TRP A 338 5.98 23.36 -11.12
C TRP A 338 5.36 24.12 -9.93
N GLU A 339 5.34 25.45 -9.97
CA GLU A 339 4.72 26.33 -8.97
C GLU A 339 3.46 26.99 -9.52
N MET A 340 3.23 26.94 -10.85
CA MET A 340 2.09 27.56 -11.50
C MET A 340 0.78 26.88 -11.06
N PRO A 341 -0.22 27.63 -10.58
CA PRO A 341 -1.56 27.09 -10.34
C PRO A 341 -2.14 26.49 -11.61
N ALA A 342 -2.72 25.29 -11.50
CA ALA A 342 -3.40 24.60 -12.59
C ALA A 342 -4.41 23.61 -12.02
N ASN A 343 -5.32 23.10 -12.84
CA ASN A 343 -6.25 22.06 -12.40
C ASN A 343 -5.51 20.82 -11.90
N TYR A 344 -4.44 20.41 -12.56
CA TYR A 344 -3.65 19.25 -12.14
C TYR A 344 -2.85 19.46 -10.83
N MET A 345 -2.72 20.69 -10.35
CA MET A 345 -2.11 21.00 -9.04
C MET A 345 -3.10 20.86 -7.88
N GLN A 346 -4.38 20.76 -8.17
CA GLN A 346 -5.42 20.65 -7.16
C GLN A 346 -5.40 19.28 -6.47
N SER A 347 -5.90 19.23 -5.25
CA SER A 347 -5.88 18.04 -4.40
C SER A 347 -7.19 17.86 -3.62
N GLY A 348 -7.29 16.79 -2.84
CA GLY A 348 -8.47 16.51 -2.03
C GLY A 348 -9.56 15.72 -2.76
N ALA A 349 -10.63 15.39 -2.04
CA ALA A 349 -11.70 14.53 -2.53
C ALA A 349 -12.47 15.14 -3.71
N LEU A 350 -12.59 16.46 -3.77
CA LEU A 350 -13.27 17.16 -4.85
C LEU A 350 -12.56 17.02 -6.22
N TRP A 351 -11.29 16.63 -6.21
CA TRP A 351 -10.50 16.39 -7.41
C TRP A 351 -10.28 14.89 -7.69
N GLU A 352 -11.07 14.02 -7.07
CA GLU A 352 -11.16 12.61 -7.41
C GLU A 352 -12.16 12.42 -8.57
N ARG A 353 -11.78 11.57 -9.53
CA ARG A 353 -12.62 11.28 -10.71
C ARG A 353 -12.84 9.77 -10.81
N PRO A 354 -14.07 9.35 -11.16
CA PRO A 354 -14.36 7.93 -11.39
C PRO A 354 -13.64 7.43 -12.64
N ALA A 355 -13.19 6.21 -12.61
CA ALA A 355 -12.64 5.49 -13.75
C ALA A 355 -12.89 4.00 -13.61
N SER A 356 -13.04 3.29 -14.72
CA SER A 356 -13.01 1.83 -14.75
C SER A 356 -11.60 1.37 -15.03
N MET A 357 -11.06 0.54 -14.15
CA MET A 357 -9.71 -0.02 -14.24
C MET A 357 -9.77 -1.49 -14.64
N GLN A 358 -9.01 -1.85 -15.68
CA GLN A 358 -8.79 -3.23 -16.09
C GLN A 358 -7.29 -3.53 -16.08
N ILE A 359 -6.91 -4.63 -15.42
CA ILE A 359 -5.52 -5.11 -15.37
C ILE A 359 -5.41 -6.37 -16.19
N PHE A 360 -4.40 -6.41 -17.06
CA PHE A 360 -4.08 -7.55 -17.91
C PHE A 360 -2.69 -8.07 -17.58
N GLU A 361 -2.56 -9.39 -17.47
CA GLU A 361 -1.28 -10.09 -17.41
C GLU A 361 -1.16 -11.06 -18.58
N ASN A 362 -0.06 -10.99 -19.30
CA ASN A 362 0.17 -11.78 -20.48
C ASN A 362 -1.05 -11.77 -21.43
N GLY A 363 -1.67 -10.61 -21.58
CA GLY A 363 -2.82 -10.36 -22.43
C GLY A 363 -4.18 -10.85 -21.91
N SER A 364 -4.23 -11.48 -20.75
CA SER A 364 -5.48 -11.94 -20.12
C SER A 364 -5.96 -10.94 -19.06
N LEU A 365 -7.25 -10.67 -19.03
CA LEU A 365 -7.89 -9.86 -17.99
C LEU A 365 -7.81 -10.61 -16.65
N VAL A 366 -7.17 -9.99 -15.64
CA VAL A 366 -7.03 -10.54 -14.28
C VAL A 366 -7.83 -9.76 -13.25
N LEU A 367 -8.08 -8.47 -13.47
CA LEU A 367 -8.91 -7.63 -12.62
C LEU A 367 -9.71 -6.63 -13.45
N SER A 368 -10.96 -6.38 -13.09
CA SER A 368 -11.81 -5.32 -13.64
C SER A 368 -12.66 -4.75 -12.51
N GLN A 369 -12.48 -3.48 -12.18
CA GLN A 369 -13.28 -2.79 -11.17
C GLN A 369 -13.27 -1.28 -11.38
N ASP A 370 -14.26 -0.59 -10.84
CA ASP A 370 -14.30 0.85 -10.81
C ASP A 370 -13.49 1.40 -9.63
N VAL A 371 -12.84 2.54 -9.86
CA VAL A 371 -11.91 3.19 -8.93
C VAL A 371 -12.05 4.71 -8.99
N GLY A 372 -11.55 5.40 -7.96
CA GLY A 372 -11.30 6.82 -8.01
C GLY A 372 -9.85 7.10 -8.43
N ILE A 373 -9.62 8.10 -9.26
CA ILE A 373 -8.28 8.54 -9.65
C ILE A 373 -8.05 10.01 -9.32
N ARG A 374 -6.84 10.35 -8.86
CA ARG A 374 -6.37 11.73 -8.64
C ARG A 374 -4.96 11.88 -9.18
N ILE A 375 -4.59 13.09 -9.56
CA ILE A 375 -3.17 13.36 -9.87
C ILE A 375 -2.35 13.29 -8.57
N HIS A 376 -1.21 12.58 -8.65
CA HIS A 376 -0.26 12.41 -7.55
C HIS A 376 1.00 13.23 -7.75
N GLY A 377 1.69 13.58 -6.64
CA GLY A 377 2.98 14.25 -6.61
C GLY A 377 2.90 15.69 -6.09
N GLY A 378 4.05 16.32 -5.99
CA GLY A 378 4.25 17.75 -5.74
C GLY A 378 4.55 18.46 -7.06
N ALA A 379 5.81 18.92 -7.24
CA ALA A 379 6.31 19.57 -8.45
C ALA A 379 6.10 18.73 -9.72
N THR A 380 6.19 17.41 -9.62
CA THR A 380 6.06 16.48 -10.75
C THR A 380 4.66 16.42 -11.36
N ARG A 381 3.63 17.01 -10.72
CA ARG A 381 2.31 17.22 -11.33
C ARG A 381 2.36 18.09 -12.58
N SER A 382 3.34 18.98 -12.69
CA SER A 382 3.52 19.86 -13.85
C SER A 382 4.12 19.16 -15.09
N GLN A 383 4.61 17.93 -14.94
CA GLN A 383 5.21 17.17 -16.05
C GLN A 383 4.16 16.77 -17.09
N ASN A 384 4.61 16.48 -18.33
CA ASN A 384 3.73 16.03 -19.42
C ASN A 384 3.04 14.71 -19.07
N GLN A 385 3.79 13.73 -18.54
CA GLN A 385 3.24 12.51 -17.96
C GLN A 385 3.06 12.71 -16.45
N LYS A 386 1.84 12.53 -15.95
CA LYS A 386 1.50 12.73 -14.53
C LYS A 386 1.27 11.39 -13.85
N SER A 387 1.64 11.31 -12.57
CA SER A 387 1.31 10.16 -11.72
C SER A 387 -0.15 10.21 -11.26
N PHE A 388 -0.73 9.02 -11.02
CA PHE A 388 -2.07 8.88 -10.47
C PHE A 388 -2.03 8.20 -9.11
N ASN A 389 -2.84 8.69 -8.16
CA ASN A 389 -3.33 7.86 -7.07
C ASN A 389 -4.57 7.11 -7.56
N VAL A 390 -4.66 5.83 -7.27
CA VAL A 390 -5.81 4.96 -7.54
C VAL A 390 -6.42 4.54 -6.21
N TYR A 391 -7.71 4.78 -6.04
CA TYR A 391 -8.44 4.50 -4.81
C TYR A 391 -9.55 3.48 -5.06
N ALA A 392 -9.54 2.37 -4.34
CA ALA A 392 -10.70 1.50 -4.23
C ALA A 392 -11.62 2.02 -3.11
N ARG A 393 -12.86 2.30 -3.45
CA ARG A 393 -13.87 2.80 -2.51
C ARG A 393 -15.21 2.15 -2.76
N SER A 394 -15.95 1.91 -1.69
CA SER A 394 -17.29 1.29 -1.78
C SER A 394 -18.27 2.07 -2.66
N ASN A 395 -18.12 3.41 -2.80
CA ASN A 395 -18.95 4.21 -3.72
C ASN A 395 -18.64 3.97 -5.21
N TYR A 396 -17.48 3.37 -5.53
CA TYR A 396 -17.18 2.89 -6.89
C TYR A 396 -17.49 1.39 -7.06
N GLY A 397 -17.83 0.68 -5.98
CA GLY A 397 -18.13 -0.76 -5.99
C GLY A 397 -17.29 -1.51 -4.97
N ALA A 398 -16.14 -2.00 -5.35
CA ALA A 398 -15.24 -2.72 -4.43
C ALA A 398 -14.44 -1.75 -3.56
N ALA A 399 -14.46 -1.98 -2.24
CA ALA A 399 -13.71 -1.15 -1.28
C ALA A 399 -12.20 -1.43 -1.29
N LYS A 400 -11.75 -2.46 -2.01
CA LYS A 400 -10.35 -2.86 -2.13
C LYS A 400 -10.03 -3.39 -3.51
N VAL A 401 -8.78 -3.30 -3.88
CA VAL A 401 -8.17 -4.04 -4.99
C VAL A 401 -7.71 -5.38 -4.44
N GLU A 402 -8.50 -6.43 -4.65
CA GLU A 402 -8.19 -7.80 -4.21
C GLU A 402 -7.40 -8.51 -5.32
N TYR A 403 -6.11 -8.16 -5.42
CA TYR A 403 -5.21 -8.69 -6.44
C TYR A 403 -3.74 -8.42 -6.07
N ASP A 404 -2.87 -9.42 -6.27
CA ASP A 404 -1.43 -9.29 -6.07
C ASP A 404 -0.79 -8.37 -7.13
N LEU A 405 -0.71 -7.09 -6.80
CA LEU A 405 -0.14 -6.08 -7.69
C LEU A 405 1.37 -6.25 -7.91
N PHE A 406 2.08 -6.93 -7.01
CA PHE A 406 3.53 -7.00 -6.93
C PHE A 406 4.11 -8.39 -7.21
N SER A 407 3.31 -9.32 -7.69
CA SER A 407 3.74 -10.66 -8.13
C SER A 407 4.45 -11.45 -7.02
N GLY A 408 3.90 -11.44 -5.79
CA GLY A 408 4.40 -12.15 -4.61
C GLY A 408 5.65 -11.52 -3.95
N LYS A 409 6.11 -10.37 -4.46
CA LYS A 409 7.37 -9.75 -3.98
C LYS A 409 7.19 -8.93 -2.72
N VAL A 410 5.97 -8.48 -2.42
CA VAL A 410 5.66 -7.70 -1.23
C VAL A 410 5.01 -8.60 -0.20
N GLN A 411 5.64 -8.67 0.97
CA GLN A 411 5.22 -9.55 2.05
C GLN A 411 5.15 -8.78 3.37
N SER A 412 4.21 -9.17 4.20
CA SER A 412 4.06 -8.63 5.55
C SER A 412 5.22 -9.08 6.45
N GLN A 413 5.93 -8.14 7.04
CA GLN A 413 6.96 -8.43 8.05
C GLN A 413 6.37 -9.01 9.34
N PHE A 414 5.09 -8.79 9.59
CA PHE A 414 4.42 -9.31 10.78
C PHE A 414 4.14 -10.81 10.71
N ASN A 415 3.71 -11.32 9.53
CA ASN A 415 3.28 -12.71 9.40
C ASN A 415 3.85 -13.46 8.19
N GLY A 416 4.67 -12.80 7.36
CA GLY A 416 5.29 -13.40 6.16
C GLY A 416 4.33 -13.66 5.00
N GLY A 417 3.05 -13.28 5.12
CA GLY A 417 2.06 -13.46 4.06
C GLY A 417 2.25 -12.46 2.91
N VAL A 418 1.91 -12.87 1.70
CA VAL A 418 1.87 -11.96 0.54
C VAL A 418 0.79 -10.91 0.77
N ILE A 419 1.09 -9.65 0.46
CA ILE A 419 0.12 -8.55 0.48
C ILE A 419 -0.52 -8.48 -0.90
N ASP A 420 -1.81 -8.80 -0.96
CA ASP A 420 -2.61 -8.93 -2.19
C ASP A 420 -3.95 -8.17 -2.15
N SER A 421 -4.13 -7.29 -1.16
CA SER A 421 -5.37 -6.53 -0.94
C SER A 421 -5.04 -5.08 -0.55
N PHE A 422 -5.44 -4.13 -1.40
CA PHE A 422 -5.04 -2.73 -1.28
C PHE A 422 -6.26 -1.79 -1.26
N ASP A 423 -6.28 -0.82 -0.36
CA ASP A 423 -7.27 0.28 -0.38
C ASP A 423 -6.93 1.32 -1.46
N SER A 424 -5.65 1.49 -1.75
CA SER A 424 -5.14 2.40 -2.76
C SER A 424 -3.71 2.05 -3.14
N PHE A 425 -3.30 2.48 -4.32
CA PHE A 425 -1.92 2.41 -4.80
C PHE A 425 -1.64 3.61 -5.73
N MET A 426 -0.40 3.74 -6.16
CA MET A 426 0.00 4.79 -7.10
C MET A 426 0.43 4.19 -8.43
N LEU A 427 0.14 4.92 -9.51
CA LEU A 427 0.81 4.76 -10.80
C LEU A 427 1.79 5.92 -10.91
N ARG A 428 3.07 5.69 -10.61
CA ARG A 428 4.11 6.72 -10.62
C ARG A 428 4.76 6.85 -11.99
N ASN A 429 4.96 8.08 -12.44
CA ASN A 429 5.67 8.42 -13.67
C ASN A 429 7.20 8.42 -13.51
N ALA A 430 7.73 7.87 -12.40
CA ALA A 430 9.12 7.90 -11.97
C ALA A 430 9.63 9.27 -11.47
N GLY A 431 8.74 10.19 -11.14
CA GLY A 431 9.09 11.45 -10.47
C GLY A 431 10.11 12.29 -11.26
N ASN A 432 11.15 12.71 -10.57
CA ASN A 432 12.25 13.49 -11.18
C ASN A 432 13.09 12.67 -12.18
N ASP A 433 13.07 11.33 -12.09
CA ASP A 433 13.78 10.42 -13.01
C ASP A 433 12.97 10.09 -14.30
N SER A 434 11.80 10.74 -14.50
CA SER A 434 10.84 10.43 -15.57
C SER A 434 11.41 10.53 -16.99
N GLN A 435 12.42 11.38 -17.19
CA GLN A 435 13.10 11.60 -18.48
C GLN A 435 14.50 10.96 -18.54
N TYR A 436 14.85 10.10 -17.58
CA TYR A 436 16.18 9.51 -17.42
C TYR A 436 16.09 7.99 -17.38
N THR A 437 16.44 7.35 -16.26
CA THR A 437 16.41 5.90 -16.18
C THR A 437 15.05 5.32 -15.83
N ARG A 438 14.22 6.07 -15.12
CA ARG A 438 12.90 5.72 -14.56
C ARG A 438 12.93 4.63 -13.50
N PHE A 439 14.10 4.16 -13.09
CA PHE A 439 14.24 3.10 -12.09
C PHE A 439 15.07 3.49 -10.85
N ARG A 440 15.54 4.76 -10.71
CA ARG A 440 16.40 5.16 -9.57
C ARG A 440 15.76 4.87 -8.22
N ASP A 441 14.52 5.28 -8.01
CA ASP A 441 13.82 5.06 -6.74
C ASP A 441 13.67 3.55 -6.44
N LYS A 442 13.23 2.77 -7.42
CA LYS A 442 13.12 1.31 -7.29
C LYS A 442 14.48 0.65 -7.05
N LEU A 443 15.54 1.09 -7.72
CA LEU A 443 16.89 0.59 -7.48
C LEU A 443 17.27 0.82 -6.02
N ASN A 444 17.22 2.06 -5.56
CA ASN A 444 17.64 2.47 -4.24
C ASN A 444 16.88 1.71 -3.13
N GLN A 445 15.56 1.71 -3.19
CA GLN A 445 14.74 1.00 -2.21
C GLN A 445 14.99 -0.50 -2.23
N SER A 446 15.11 -1.13 -3.42
CA SER A 446 15.35 -2.56 -3.56
C SER A 446 16.72 -3.03 -3.07
N LEU A 447 17.70 -2.14 -2.97
CA LEU A 447 19.02 -2.46 -2.42
C LEU A 447 19.01 -2.64 -0.91
N VAL A 448 18.04 -2.05 -0.21
CA VAL A 448 17.96 -2.02 1.26
C VAL A 448 16.66 -2.63 1.81
N SER A 449 15.88 -3.30 0.97
CA SER A 449 14.60 -3.91 1.37
C SER A 449 14.75 -5.07 2.36
N ASP A 450 15.97 -5.55 2.59
CA ASP A 450 16.34 -6.56 3.56
C ASP A 450 16.78 -5.97 4.92
N ARG A 451 16.70 -4.64 5.09
CA ARG A 451 17.06 -3.94 6.32
C ARG A 451 15.83 -3.66 7.20
N ASP A 452 16.04 -3.21 8.43
CA ASP A 452 14.95 -2.83 9.35
C ASP A 452 14.36 -1.46 8.98
N LEU A 453 13.77 -1.42 7.80
CA LEU A 453 13.32 -0.21 7.14
C LEU A 453 12.09 -0.51 6.29
N LEU A 454 11.04 0.31 6.39
CA LEU A 454 9.89 0.18 5.52
C LEU A 454 10.20 0.80 4.15
N THR A 455 10.21 -0.05 3.13
CA THR A 455 10.31 0.35 1.71
C THR A 455 8.99 0.08 1.01
N GLN A 456 8.76 0.75 -0.12
CA GLN A 456 7.55 0.57 -0.93
C GLN A 456 7.71 -0.55 -1.96
N GLY A 457 6.68 -1.39 -2.10
CA GLY A 457 6.56 -2.28 -3.25
C GLY A 457 6.44 -1.49 -4.55
N MET A 458 7.15 -1.93 -5.58
CA MET A 458 7.15 -1.30 -6.90
C MET A 458 7.19 -2.35 -8.00
N GLU A 459 6.30 -2.22 -9.01
CA GLU A 459 6.27 -3.08 -10.19
C GLU A 459 5.98 -2.27 -11.45
N PRO A 460 6.78 -2.40 -12.53
CA PRO A 460 6.55 -1.66 -13.76
C PRO A 460 5.28 -2.14 -14.46
N CYS A 461 4.56 -1.21 -15.07
CA CYS A 461 3.38 -1.47 -15.86
C CYS A 461 3.27 -0.51 -17.05
N ILE A 462 2.46 -0.91 -18.02
CA ILE A 462 2.04 -0.04 -19.12
C ILE A 462 0.62 0.45 -18.85
N VAL A 463 0.39 1.75 -19.00
CA VAL A 463 -0.93 2.34 -18.84
C VAL A 463 -1.48 2.79 -20.20
N PHE A 464 -2.76 2.48 -20.43
CA PHE A 464 -3.60 3.06 -21.47
C PHE A 464 -4.67 3.92 -20.81
N VAL A 465 -4.94 5.09 -21.39
CA VAL A 465 -6.02 5.98 -20.98
C VAL A 465 -7.01 6.07 -22.14
N ASP A 466 -8.24 5.67 -21.92
CA ASP A 466 -9.30 5.60 -22.92
C ASP A 466 -8.83 4.97 -24.24
N GLY A 467 -8.07 3.87 -24.10
CA GLY A 467 -7.54 3.10 -25.19
C GLY A 467 -6.26 3.63 -25.83
N GLU A 468 -5.79 4.85 -25.56
CA GLU A 468 -4.51 5.35 -26.08
C GLU A 468 -3.35 5.02 -25.15
N PHE A 469 -2.20 4.61 -25.70
CA PHE A 469 -0.98 4.34 -24.95
C PHE A 469 -0.55 5.58 -24.14
N TRP A 470 -0.52 5.43 -22.82
CA TRP A 470 -0.15 6.51 -21.89
C TRP A 470 1.24 6.33 -21.28
N GLY A 471 1.93 5.25 -21.62
CA GLY A 471 3.33 5.04 -21.29
C GLY A 471 3.59 4.08 -20.15
N HIS A 472 4.85 3.99 -19.79
CA HIS A 472 5.37 3.25 -18.67
C HIS A 472 5.06 3.97 -17.35
N TYR A 473 4.59 3.21 -16.37
CA TYR A 473 4.37 3.62 -14.98
C TYR A 473 4.93 2.58 -14.02
N GLU A 474 5.18 3.00 -12.78
CA GLU A 474 5.40 2.09 -11.65
C GLU A 474 4.11 1.97 -10.84
N ILE A 475 3.56 0.74 -10.70
CA ILE A 475 2.65 0.45 -9.62
C ILE A 475 3.46 0.57 -8.33
N THR A 476 3.06 1.44 -7.43
CA THR A 476 3.81 1.71 -6.19
C THR A 476 2.85 1.71 -5.01
N GLU A 477 3.22 1.09 -3.90
CA GLU A 477 2.45 1.21 -2.66
C GLU A 477 2.37 2.67 -2.22
N LYS A 478 1.18 3.08 -1.81
CA LYS A 478 0.96 4.45 -1.32
C LYS A 478 1.35 4.55 0.14
N LEU A 479 2.21 5.53 0.48
CA LEU A 479 2.49 5.87 1.87
C LEU A 479 1.18 6.28 2.54
N SER A 480 0.77 5.52 3.56
CA SER A 480 -0.49 5.70 4.29
C SER A 480 -0.56 4.77 5.51
N ASP A 481 -1.58 4.93 6.34
CA ASP A 481 -1.91 4.01 7.44
C ASP A 481 -2.14 2.56 6.97
N SER A 482 -2.65 2.40 5.73
CA SER A 482 -2.84 1.08 5.10
C SER A 482 -1.51 0.37 4.87
N LEU A 483 -0.48 1.08 4.39
CA LEU A 483 0.86 0.52 4.20
C LEU A 483 1.41 -0.07 5.50
N VAL A 484 1.34 0.69 6.59
CA VAL A 484 1.80 0.24 7.91
C VAL A 484 0.96 -0.95 8.42
N LYS A 485 -0.37 -0.89 8.23
CA LYS A 485 -1.27 -1.99 8.59
C LYS A 485 -0.91 -3.28 7.87
N ASP A 486 -0.68 -3.22 6.55
CA ASP A 486 -0.49 -4.40 5.71
C ASP A 486 0.90 -5.02 5.96
N HIS A 487 1.93 -4.20 6.14
CA HIS A 487 3.29 -4.67 6.43
C HIS A 487 3.47 -5.15 7.88
N TYR A 488 2.91 -4.44 8.87
CA TYR A 488 3.23 -4.67 10.29
C TYR A 488 2.04 -5.13 11.15
N GLY A 489 0.86 -5.32 10.57
CA GLY A 489 -0.31 -5.80 11.30
C GLY A 489 -0.87 -4.80 12.33
N ILE A 490 -0.55 -3.51 12.20
CA ILE A 490 -1.07 -2.44 13.06
C ILE A 490 -2.43 -1.98 12.51
N LYS A 491 -3.43 -1.82 13.37
CA LYS A 491 -4.73 -1.30 12.91
C LYS A 491 -4.58 0.17 12.48
N LYS A 492 -5.18 0.57 11.36
CA LYS A 492 -5.11 1.94 10.84
C LYS A 492 -5.33 3.03 11.88
N LYS A 493 -6.38 2.91 12.69
CA LYS A 493 -6.69 3.85 13.75
C LYS A 493 -5.62 3.96 14.84
N ASP A 494 -4.71 3.00 14.92
CA ASP A 494 -3.60 2.94 15.89
C ASP A 494 -2.29 3.42 15.26
N VAL A 495 -2.29 3.80 13.96
CA VAL A 495 -1.10 4.30 13.23
C VAL A 495 -1.03 5.81 13.32
N CYS A 496 0.16 6.33 13.57
CA CYS A 496 0.50 7.73 13.37
C CYS A 496 1.67 7.82 12.39
N ILE A 497 1.54 8.65 11.36
CA ILE A 497 2.59 8.94 10.37
C ILE A 497 2.89 10.43 10.40
N ILE A 498 4.16 10.74 10.55
CA ILE A 498 4.71 12.08 10.38
C ILE A 498 5.45 12.10 9.03
N LYS A 499 5.14 13.08 8.21
CA LYS A 499 5.78 13.30 6.92
C LYS A 499 6.20 14.77 6.79
N ASN A 500 7.47 15.00 6.45
CA ASN A 500 8.02 16.36 6.34
C ASN A 500 7.76 17.22 7.58
N GLU A 501 7.87 16.60 8.77
CA GLU A 501 7.64 17.22 10.08
C GLU A 501 6.17 17.63 10.36
N GLU A 502 5.22 17.19 9.52
CA GLU A 502 3.78 17.44 9.68
C GLU A 502 3.03 16.13 9.90
N LEU A 503 1.84 16.20 10.51
CA LEU A 503 0.97 15.05 10.66
C LEU A 503 0.36 14.67 9.28
N ASP A 504 0.70 13.49 8.77
CA ASP A 504 0.14 12.96 7.52
C ASP A 504 -1.05 12.04 7.79
N GLU A 505 -0.92 11.13 8.76
CA GLU A 505 -2.00 10.20 9.16
C GLU A 505 -1.99 10.01 10.69
N GLY A 506 -3.16 9.81 11.28
CA GLY A 506 -3.30 9.52 12.71
C GLY A 506 -3.97 10.64 13.49
N THR A 507 -3.53 10.85 14.74
CA THR A 507 -4.16 11.79 15.67
C THR A 507 -3.22 12.91 16.10
N GLU A 508 -3.79 14.03 16.52
CA GLU A 508 -3.03 15.15 17.11
C GLU A 508 -2.16 14.71 18.32
N GLU A 509 -2.56 13.66 19.06
CA GLU A 509 -1.77 13.12 20.16
C GLU A 509 -0.42 12.60 19.65
N GLY A 510 -0.41 11.86 18.54
CA GLY A 510 0.83 11.38 17.92
C GLY A 510 1.72 12.52 17.44
N PHE A 511 1.13 13.59 16.90
CA PHE A 511 1.88 14.79 16.50
C PHE A 511 2.47 15.55 17.70
N VAL A 512 1.73 15.61 18.81
CA VAL A 512 2.23 16.18 20.08
C VAL A 512 3.43 15.38 20.59
N GLU A 513 3.39 14.04 20.53
CA GLU A 513 4.52 13.20 20.92
C GLU A 513 5.74 13.40 20.01
N PHE A 514 5.54 13.51 18.70
CA PHE A 514 6.62 13.84 17.76
C PHE A 514 7.24 15.22 18.08
N THR A 515 6.41 16.24 18.28
CA THR A 515 6.87 17.59 18.60
C THR A 515 7.65 17.60 19.91
N ALA A 516 7.19 16.86 20.93
CA ALA A 516 7.88 16.74 22.21
C ALA A 516 9.25 16.06 22.06
N LEU A 517 9.33 15.00 21.22
CA LEU A 517 10.59 14.35 20.89
C LEU A 517 11.53 15.34 20.17
N TYR A 518 11.03 16.06 19.17
CA TYR A 518 11.81 17.03 18.41
C TYR A 518 12.39 18.14 19.31
N GLU A 519 11.53 18.74 20.15
CA GLU A 519 11.99 19.78 21.08
C GLU A 519 13.00 19.23 22.09
N TRP A 520 12.82 18.01 22.56
CA TRP A 520 13.74 17.39 23.50
C TRP A 520 15.11 17.11 22.87
N VAL A 521 15.19 16.55 21.67
CA VAL A 521 16.49 16.24 21.04
C VAL A 521 17.31 17.48 20.69
N LYS A 522 16.69 18.66 20.53
CA LYS A 522 17.41 19.93 20.32
C LYS A 522 18.34 20.32 21.50
N THR A 523 18.02 19.86 22.69
CA THR A 523 18.72 20.29 23.93
C THR A 523 19.21 19.09 24.77
N ALA A 524 18.87 17.87 24.41
CA ALA A 524 19.27 16.68 25.16
C ALA A 524 20.80 16.45 25.05
N ASP A 525 21.43 16.21 26.19
CA ASP A 525 22.81 15.69 26.24
C ASP A 525 22.76 14.16 26.10
N LEU A 526 22.93 13.65 24.89
CA LEU A 526 22.91 12.22 24.61
C LEU A 526 24.25 11.51 24.89
N SER A 527 25.28 12.25 25.32
CA SER A 527 26.49 11.63 25.89
C SER A 527 26.19 10.94 27.23
N ASP A 528 25.10 11.31 27.89
CA ASP A 528 24.57 10.61 29.05
C ASP A 528 23.77 9.36 28.56
N ASP A 529 24.21 8.18 28.98
CA ASP A 529 23.59 6.91 28.67
C ASP A 529 22.11 6.80 29.09
N ALA A 530 21.70 7.53 30.15
CA ALA A 530 20.30 7.54 30.57
C ALA A 530 19.42 8.27 29.54
N ASN A 531 19.91 9.40 29.01
CA ASN A 531 19.23 10.10 27.93
C ASN A 531 19.23 9.31 26.62
N TYR A 532 20.36 8.65 26.31
CA TYR A 532 20.39 7.78 25.13
C TYR A 532 19.40 6.60 25.25
N LYS A 533 19.30 5.95 26.41
CA LYS A 533 18.28 4.92 26.68
C LYS A 533 16.86 5.47 26.54
N LYS A 534 16.62 6.72 26.96
CA LYS A 534 15.33 7.37 26.77
C LYS A 534 15.02 7.60 25.27
N LEU A 535 16.02 7.92 24.45
CA LEU A 535 15.86 7.98 23.00
C LEU A 535 15.51 6.62 22.42
N CYS A 536 16.23 5.55 22.78
CA CYS A 536 16.00 4.18 22.32
C CYS A 536 14.61 3.61 22.73
N ALA A 537 14.00 4.18 23.78
CA ALA A 537 12.63 3.83 24.17
C ALA A 537 11.56 4.50 23.30
N GLN A 538 11.91 5.59 22.59
CA GLN A 538 10.98 6.34 21.74
C GLN A 538 11.21 6.14 20.25
N VAL A 539 12.44 5.85 19.83
CA VAL A 539 12.85 5.66 18.46
C VAL A 539 13.47 4.27 18.29
N ASP A 540 13.06 3.58 17.24
CA ASP A 540 13.75 2.36 16.80
C ASP A 540 15.08 2.78 16.18
N ILE A 541 16.15 2.59 16.96
CA ILE A 541 17.49 3.08 16.59
C ILE A 541 18.06 2.31 15.41
N GLN A 542 17.71 1.02 15.24
CA GLN A 542 18.17 0.27 14.07
C GLN A 542 17.49 0.79 12.80
N SER A 543 16.18 0.96 12.81
CA SER A 543 15.45 1.58 11.70
C SER A 543 16.00 2.98 11.36
N PHE A 544 16.34 3.78 12.37
CA PHE A 544 16.97 5.07 12.17
C PHE A 544 18.34 4.97 11.51
N MET A 545 19.21 4.06 11.99
CA MET A 545 20.55 3.88 11.43
C MET A 545 20.50 3.35 10.00
N ASP A 546 19.63 2.40 9.70
CA ASP A 546 19.46 1.86 8.35
C ASP A 546 18.95 2.93 7.37
N TYR A 547 17.95 3.72 7.78
CA TYR A 547 17.43 4.84 6.99
C TYR A 547 18.52 5.88 6.67
N MET A 548 19.22 6.35 7.70
CA MET A 548 20.30 7.33 7.55
C MET A 548 21.44 6.81 6.66
N SER A 549 21.81 5.54 6.84
CA SER A 549 22.88 4.91 6.05
C SER A 549 22.52 4.85 4.57
N ALA A 550 21.27 4.50 4.25
CA ALA A 550 20.76 4.45 2.90
C ALA A 550 20.82 5.83 2.22
N GLU A 551 20.22 6.83 2.85
CA GLU A 551 20.13 8.19 2.31
C GLU A 551 21.51 8.86 2.14
N PHE A 552 22.41 8.67 3.08
CA PHE A 552 23.78 9.15 2.95
C PHE A 552 24.53 8.46 1.80
N TYR A 553 24.34 7.15 1.62
CA TYR A 553 25.05 6.41 0.58
C TYR A 553 24.57 6.81 -0.81
N TYR A 554 23.26 6.96 -1.02
CA TYR A 554 22.68 7.44 -2.29
C TYR A 554 23.06 8.87 -2.63
N ASN A 555 23.46 9.65 -1.63
CA ASN A 555 23.64 11.10 -1.73
C ASN A 555 22.34 11.76 -2.24
N ASN A 556 21.21 11.42 -1.62
CA ASN A 556 19.94 12.07 -1.90
C ASN A 556 20.06 13.54 -1.47
N THR A 557 19.57 14.47 -2.27
CA THR A 557 19.62 15.92 -1.98
C THR A 557 18.27 16.53 -1.72
N ASP A 558 17.20 15.77 -1.91
CA ASP A 558 15.81 16.19 -1.63
C ASP A 558 15.25 15.46 -0.42
N TRP A 559 16.07 15.34 0.65
CA TRP A 559 15.68 14.71 1.89
C TRP A 559 16.12 15.52 3.11
N GLY A 560 15.68 15.11 4.28
CA GLY A 560 15.94 15.79 5.54
C GLY A 560 14.77 16.67 5.92
N GLN A 561 14.64 17.85 5.33
CA GLN A 561 13.47 18.70 5.47
C GLN A 561 12.30 18.21 4.59
N ASN A 562 12.61 17.71 3.36
CA ASN A 562 11.66 17.06 2.46
C ASN A 562 11.80 15.52 2.53
N ASN A 563 10.85 14.81 1.99
CA ASN A 563 10.89 13.35 1.77
C ASN A 563 11.33 12.53 3.00
N MET A 564 11.05 13.04 4.18
CA MET A 564 11.18 12.32 5.45
C MET A 564 9.83 11.80 5.89
N ALA A 565 9.74 10.51 6.21
CA ALA A 565 8.57 9.95 6.86
C ALA A 565 8.96 8.97 7.95
N MET A 566 8.16 8.98 9.00
CA MET A 566 8.27 8.04 10.12
C MET A 566 6.90 7.70 10.66
N TRP A 567 6.78 6.52 11.25
CA TRP A 567 5.53 6.00 11.76
C TRP A 567 5.69 5.36 13.14
N LYS A 568 4.62 5.27 13.88
CA LYS A 568 4.54 4.49 15.11
C LYS A 568 3.15 3.91 15.34
N SER A 569 3.07 2.88 16.18
CA SER A 569 1.81 2.43 16.74
C SER A 569 1.49 3.26 17.98
N MET A 570 0.30 3.88 18.02
CA MET A 570 -0.21 4.60 19.19
C MET A 570 -0.70 3.65 20.28
N GLN A 571 -0.81 2.33 19.99
CA GLN A 571 -1.21 1.30 20.94
C GLN A 571 -0.13 0.24 21.06
N VAL A 572 0.43 0.08 22.26
CA VAL A 572 1.40 -0.99 22.54
C VAL A 572 0.68 -2.34 22.67
N LYS A 573 1.19 -3.38 22.01
CA LYS A 573 0.63 -4.74 22.02
C LYS A 573 1.74 -5.77 22.17
N GLU A 574 1.71 -6.58 23.21
CA GLU A 574 2.74 -7.59 23.51
C GLU A 574 2.91 -8.67 22.42
N ASN A 575 1.85 -8.96 21.64
CA ASN A 575 1.87 -9.98 20.60
C ASN A 575 2.30 -9.47 19.22
N ASN A 576 2.69 -8.21 19.11
CA ASN A 576 3.19 -7.63 17.89
C ASN A 576 4.44 -6.79 18.19
N PRO A 577 5.65 -7.23 17.78
CA PRO A 577 6.90 -6.53 18.10
C PRO A 577 7.01 -5.13 17.49
N TYR A 578 6.21 -4.85 16.45
CA TYR A 578 6.16 -3.53 15.81
C TYR A 578 5.15 -2.58 16.50
N ALA A 579 4.29 -3.10 17.37
CA ALA A 579 3.37 -2.30 18.18
C ALA A 579 3.97 -1.97 19.56
N ASP A 580 5.22 -1.50 19.59
CA ASP A 580 5.99 -1.18 20.79
C ASP A 580 5.97 0.32 21.14
N GLY A 581 5.33 1.15 20.31
CA GLY A 581 5.21 2.59 20.50
C GLY A 581 6.44 3.38 20.09
N LYS A 582 7.39 2.77 19.38
CA LYS A 582 8.58 3.46 18.87
C LYS A 582 8.38 4.01 17.46
N TRP A 583 9.01 5.13 17.19
CA TRP A 583 9.08 5.70 15.85
C TRP A 583 10.03 4.90 14.94
N ARG A 584 9.55 4.53 13.74
CA ARG A 584 10.28 3.84 12.67
C ARG A 584 10.24 4.64 11.39
N PHE A 585 11.24 4.48 10.54
CA PHE A 585 11.41 5.28 9.33
C PHE A 585 10.85 4.56 8.10
N ILE A 586 10.38 5.35 7.13
CA ILE A 586 9.90 4.92 5.82
C ILE A 586 10.82 5.53 4.77
N LEU A 587 11.35 4.68 3.89
CA LEU A 587 12.17 5.13 2.75
C LEU A 587 11.27 5.25 1.51
N PHE A 588 11.23 6.42 0.92
CA PHE A 588 10.45 6.72 -0.28
C PHE A 588 11.05 7.92 -1.01
N ASP A 589 10.71 8.05 -2.30
CA ASP A 589 11.04 9.22 -3.14
C ASP A 589 12.56 9.50 -3.21
N THR A 590 13.36 8.45 -3.44
CA THR A 590 14.84 8.50 -3.38
C THR A 590 15.49 8.83 -4.71
N GLU A 591 14.72 9.15 -5.76
CA GLU A 591 15.26 9.34 -7.11
C GLU A 591 16.12 10.60 -7.26
N TYR A 592 15.97 11.60 -6.37
CA TYR A 592 16.79 12.83 -6.44
C TYR A 592 18.20 12.61 -5.88
N SER A 593 18.83 11.53 -6.31
CA SER A 593 20.09 10.99 -5.82
C SER A 593 20.96 10.52 -6.98
N THR A 594 22.10 9.89 -6.67
CA THR A 594 22.95 9.17 -7.65
C THR A 594 23.28 10.00 -8.90
N ASN A 595 23.57 11.28 -8.70
CA ASN A 595 23.92 12.27 -9.71
C ASN A 595 22.79 12.62 -10.70
N LEU A 596 21.52 12.55 -10.30
CA LEU A 596 20.43 13.08 -11.11
C LEU A 596 20.68 14.56 -11.41
N TYR A 597 20.41 14.99 -12.64
CA TYR A 597 20.68 16.34 -13.15
C TYR A 597 22.16 16.80 -13.08
N GLY A 598 23.09 15.91 -12.76
CA GLY A 598 24.51 16.28 -12.55
C GLY A 598 24.77 17.06 -11.27
N GLN A 599 23.85 17.05 -10.31
CA GLN A 599 23.92 17.89 -9.11
C GLN A 599 24.73 17.27 -7.98
N THR A 600 24.91 15.96 -7.98
CA THR A 600 25.66 15.23 -6.94
C THR A 600 26.81 14.45 -7.54
N LYS A 601 27.88 14.30 -6.75
CA LYS A 601 29.06 13.53 -7.15
C LYS A 601 29.28 12.39 -6.18
N PRO A 602 29.90 11.29 -6.61
CA PRO A 602 30.29 10.22 -5.69
C PRO A 602 31.20 10.69 -4.55
N SER A 603 31.94 11.79 -4.77
CA SER A 603 32.85 12.38 -3.79
C SER A 603 32.20 13.31 -2.77
N ASP A 604 30.93 13.64 -2.91
CA ASP A 604 30.28 14.60 -2.01
C ASP A 604 30.10 14.02 -0.59
N ASN A 605 30.28 14.88 0.41
CA ASN A 605 30.06 14.55 1.81
C ASN A 605 28.58 14.80 2.16
N SER A 606 27.75 13.75 2.01
CA SER A 606 26.33 13.80 2.31
C SER A 606 26.01 14.02 3.80
N PHE A 607 26.86 13.57 4.72
CA PHE A 607 26.74 13.85 6.16
C PHE A 607 26.77 15.36 6.43
N ALA A 608 27.77 16.06 5.86
CA ALA A 608 27.88 17.51 6.00
C ALA A 608 26.71 18.25 5.32
N GLY A 609 26.09 17.65 4.32
CA GLY A 609 24.87 18.15 3.66
C GLY A 609 23.69 18.21 4.61
N LEU A 610 23.38 17.10 5.28
CA LEU A 610 22.29 17.03 6.26
C LEU A 610 22.56 17.91 7.49
N LEU A 611 23.77 17.85 8.05
CA LEU A 611 24.10 18.57 9.28
C LEU A 611 24.03 20.11 9.14
N LYS A 612 23.90 20.63 7.91
CA LYS A 612 23.64 22.06 7.64
C LYS A 612 22.14 22.40 7.59
N GLN A 613 21.28 21.43 7.51
CA GLN A 613 19.85 21.67 7.47
C GLN A 613 19.30 21.93 8.88
N ASP A 614 18.26 22.74 8.97
CA ASP A 614 17.52 22.97 10.22
C ASP A 614 16.23 22.17 10.21
N CYS A 615 16.36 20.86 10.46
CA CYS A 615 15.27 19.89 10.40
C CYS A 615 15.41 18.82 11.51
N PHE A 616 14.35 18.08 11.76
CA PHE A 616 14.31 17.03 12.76
C PHE A 616 15.45 16.01 12.61
N LEU A 617 15.66 15.49 11.39
CA LEU A 617 16.69 14.48 11.13
C LEU A 617 18.10 15.00 11.44
N SER A 618 18.39 16.24 11.07
CA SER A 618 19.68 16.88 11.38
C SER A 618 19.89 17.00 12.89
N LYS A 619 18.85 17.42 13.65
CA LYS A 619 18.94 17.54 15.11
C LYS A 619 19.07 16.18 15.79
N LEU A 620 18.27 15.20 15.37
CA LEU A 620 18.31 13.85 15.93
C LEU A 620 19.68 13.20 15.70
N PHE A 621 20.17 13.25 14.45
CA PHE A 621 21.47 12.67 14.11
C PHE A 621 22.63 13.37 14.86
N SER A 622 22.62 14.70 14.88
CA SER A 622 23.61 15.49 15.61
C SER A 622 23.63 15.17 17.11
N ALA A 623 22.45 15.03 17.71
CA ALA A 623 22.34 14.66 19.13
C ALA A 623 22.83 13.23 19.38
N ALA A 624 22.42 12.26 18.52
CA ALA A 624 22.79 10.86 18.64
C ALA A 624 24.32 10.65 18.50
N LEU A 625 24.99 11.46 17.67
CA LEU A 625 26.46 11.44 17.51
C LEU A 625 27.23 11.79 18.79
N GLN A 626 26.58 12.33 19.81
CA GLN A 626 27.23 12.58 21.12
C GLN A 626 27.48 11.28 21.90
N ASN A 627 26.71 10.22 21.61
CA ASN A 627 26.79 8.94 22.32
C ASN A 627 27.77 7.97 21.65
N ASP A 628 28.68 7.40 22.46
CA ASP A 628 29.70 6.47 21.95
C ASP A 628 29.10 5.17 21.41
N THR A 629 28.06 4.66 22.06
CA THR A 629 27.35 3.45 21.60
C THR A 629 26.70 3.70 20.25
N PHE A 630 25.99 4.83 20.08
CA PHE A 630 25.43 5.17 18.78
C PHE A 630 26.48 5.31 17.69
N ARG A 631 27.61 6.03 17.97
CA ARG A 631 28.66 6.18 16.95
C ARG A 631 29.25 4.85 16.50
N ARG A 632 29.50 3.94 17.45
CA ARG A 632 29.97 2.58 17.15
C ARG A 632 28.96 1.80 16.33
N ASP A 633 27.71 1.74 16.78
CA ASP A 633 26.68 0.92 16.15
C ASP A 633 26.28 1.49 14.77
N PHE A 634 26.25 2.81 14.62
CA PHE A 634 26.05 3.47 13.33
C PHE A 634 27.22 3.20 12.36
N CYS A 635 28.46 3.22 12.84
CA CYS A 635 29.61 2.86 12.02
C CYS A 635 29.47 1.42 11.49
N LEU A 636 29.13 0.47 12.34
CA LEU A 636 28.97 -0.93 11.96
C LEU A 636 27.80 -1.08 10.98
N THR A 637 26.62 -0.51 11.25
CA THR A 637 25.46 -0.53 10.36
C THR A 637 25.80 0.03 9.00
N PHE A 638 26.46 1.21 8.95
CA PHE A 638 26.85 1.84 7.69
C PHE A 638 27.84 0.97 6.91
N MET A 639 28.86 0.42 7.58
CA MET A 639 29.87 -0.43 6.94
C MET A 639 29.28 -1.77 6.48
N ASP A 640 28.38 -2.35 7.25
CA ASP A 640 27.63 -3.55 6.84
C ASP A 640 26.87 -3.30 5.53
N MET A 641 26.12 -2.19 5.46
CA MET A 641 25.38 -1.83 4.24
C MET A 641 26.34 -1.51 3.08
N ALA A 642 27.44 -0.82 3.33
CA ALA A 642 28.44 -0.50 2.30
C ALA A 642 29.11 -1.78 1.73
N ASN A 643 29.35 -2.79 2.58
CA ASN A 643 29.99 -4.04 2.22
C ASN A 643 29.03 -5.05 1.54
N GLU A 644 27.71 -4.96 1.77
CA GLU A 644 26.76 -5.96 1.27
C GLU A 644 25.67 -5.32 0.39
N ASN A 645 24.84 -4.40 0.93
CA ASN A 645 23.74 -3.82 0.18
C ASN A 645 24.23 -3.00 -1.02
N PHE A 646 25.32 -2.26 -0.85
CA PHE A 646 25.91 -1.38 -1.87
C PHE A 646 27.16 -1.97 -2.53
N LYS A 647 27.42 -3.27 -2.35
CA LYS A 647 28.51 -3.97 -3.01
C LYS A 647 28.43 -3.78 -4.53
N PRO A 648 29.53 -3.38 -5.21
CA PRO A 648 29.50 -3.02 -6.64
C PRO A 648 28.90 -4.11 -7.53
N GLU A 649 29.18 -5.39 -7.22
CA GLU A 649 28.66 -6.52 -8.01
C GLU A 649 27.13 -6.64 -7.86
N ARG A 650 26.60 -6.57 -6.63
CA ARG A 650 25.15 -6.58 -6.33
C ARG A 650 24.44 -5.42 -7.01
N VAL A 651 24.95 -4.21 -6.85
CA VAL A 651 24.38 -3.01 -7.48
C VAL A 651 24.42 -3.10 -8.99
N THR A 652 25.55 -3.51 -9.58
CA THR A 652 25.70 -3.64 -11.03
C THR A 652 24.71 -4.66 -11.59
N ALA A 653 24.60 -5.84 -10.98
CA ALA A 653 23.63 -6.85 -11.39
C ALA A 653 22.18 -6.33 -11.32
N ARG A 654 21.86 -5.57 -10.28
CA ARG A 654 20.52 -4.97 -10.12
C ARG A 654 20.25 -3.90 -11.19
N ILE A 655 21.19 -3.01 -11.45
CA ILE A 655 21.08 -2.01 -12.52
C ILE A 655 20.87 -2.68 -13.88
N GLU A 656 21.63 -3.74 -14.18
CA GLU A 656 21.50 -4.45 -15.44
C GLU A 656 20.14 -5.13 -15.61
N ALA A 657 19.62 -5.71 -14.53
CA ALA A 657 18.29 -6.33 -14.53
C ALA A 657 17.19 -5.28 -14.78
N LEU A 658 17.23 -4.17 -14.05
CA LEU A 658 16.27 -3.07 -14.20
C LEU A 658 16.41 -2.40 -15.57
N SER A 659 17.62 -2.10 -16.01
CA SER A 659 17.85 -1.46 -17.31
C SER A 659 17.29 -2.29 -18.45
N ARG A 660 17.49 -3.61 -18.45
CA ARG A 660 16.92 -4.50 -19.50
C ARG A 660 15.39 -4.51 -19.44
N GLN A 661 14.79 -4.49 -18.25
CA GLN A 661 13.34 -4.51 -18.09
C GLN A 661 12.70 -3.20 -18.56
N TYR A 662 13.33 -2.06 -18.29
CA TYR A 662 12.74 -0.72 -18.44
C TYR A 662 12.99 -0.07 -19.79
N GLN A 663 14.06 -0.45 -20.47
CA GLN A 663 14.56 0.24 -21.67
C GLN A 663 13.47 0.48 -22.72
N ASP A 664 12.84 -0.58 -23.22
CA ASP A 664 11.93 -0.47 -24.35
C ASP A 664 10.66 0.31 -24.02
N MET A 665 10.09 0.09 -22.82
CA MET A 665 8.92 0.85 -22.38
C MET A 665 9.24 2.31 -22.04
N THR A 666 10.47 2.60 -21.59
CA THR A 666 10.95 3.96 -21.39
C THR A 666 11.08 4.68 -22.72
N LEU A 667 11.67 4.04 -23.73
CA LEU A 667 11.80 4.61 -25.06
C LEU A 667 10.44 4.86 -25.73
N ALA A 668 9.49 3.93 -25.58
CA ALA A 668 8.12 4.11 -26.05
C ALA A 668 7.45 5.30 -25.36
N THR A 669 7.67 5.49 -24.06
CA THR A 669 7.15 6.61 -23.28
C THR A 669 7.77 7.94 -23.71
N TYR A 670 9.06 7.99 -24.02
CA TYR A 670 9.70 9.18 -24.58
C TYR A 670 9.08 9.59 -25.91
N ASN A 671 8.85 8.63 -26.80
CA ASN A 671 8.20 8.91 -28.09
C ASN A 671 6.77 9.45 -27.93
N ARG A 672 6.08 9.08 -26.82
CA ARG A 672 4.74 9.57 -26.52
C ARG A 672 4.75 10.99 -25.96
N PHE A 673 5.61 11.30 -24.98
CA PHE A 673 5.54 12.55 -24.21
C PHE A 673 6.57 13.60 -24.61
N TRP A 674 7.67 13.19 -25.27
CA TRP A 674 8.79 14.04 -25.67
C TRP A 674 9.27 13.71 -27.09
N PRO A 675 8.39 13.69 -28.10
CA PRO A 675 8.72 13.18 -29.44
C PRO A 675 9.77 14.03 -30.18
N GLY A 676 9.98 15.27 -29.79
CA GLY A 676 10.99 16.16 -30.38
C GLY A 676 12.33 16.13 -29.65
N TRP A 677 12.41 15.49 -28.51
CA TRP A 677 13.59 15.33 -27.66
C TRP A 677 13.75 13.89 -27.28
N PRO A 678 14.81 13.49 -27.26
CA PRO A 678 15.68 12.73 -28.10
C PRO A 678 14.97 11.57 -28.81
N GLY A 679 14.55 11.76 -30.02
CA GLY A 679 13.90 10.73 -30.86
C GLY A 679 14.83 9.59 -31.26
N GLY A 680 14.33 8.35 -31.32
CA GLY A 680 15.00 7.21 -31.94
C GLY A 680 16.33 6.83 -31.29
N GLN A 681 17.40 6.77 -32.10
CA GLN A 681 18.73 6.36 -31.67
C GLN A 681 19.35 7.27 -30.61
N TYR A 682 18.98 8.56 -30.58
CA TYR A 682 19.44 9.48 -29.56
C TYR A 682 18.79 9.18 -28.19
N ALA A 683 17.50 8.83 -28.18
CA ALA A 683 16.83 8.39 -26.92
C ALA A 683 17.49 7.17 -26.29
N GLN A 684 17.86 6.19 -27.12
CA GLN A 684 18.61 5.01 -26.68
C GLN A 684 19.98 5.39 -26.11
N SER A 685 20.71 6.28 -26.77
CA SER A 685 22.03 6.71 -26.30
C SER A 685 21.93 7.50 -24.99
N GLN A 686 20.90 8.32 -24.85
CA GLN A 686 20.61 9.05 -23.61
C GLN A 686 20.28 8.09 -22.45
N TYR A 687 19.37 7.13 -22.66
CA TYR A 687 19.04 6.13 -21.67
C TYR A 687 20.28 5.33 -21.21
N ASN A 688 21.11 4.91 -22.15
CA ASN A 688 22.36 4.21 -21.85
C ASN A 688 23.34 5.08 -21.07
N SER A 689 23.45 6.37 -21.41
CA SER A 689 24.31 7.33 -20.71
C SER A 689 23.86 7.52 -19.26
N GLU A 690 22.56 7.68 -19.04
CA GLU A 690 21.98 7.83 -17.70
C GLU A 690 22.15 6.57 -16.85
N THR A 691 21.91 5.40 -17.45
CA THR A 691 22.16 4.10 -16.80
C THR A 691 23.63 3.96 -16.39
N GLN A 692 24.55 4.36 -17.28
CA GLN A 692 25.98 4.32 -16.98
C GLN A 692 26.36 5.33 -15.88
N GLN A 693 25.71 6.49 -15.83
CA GLN A 693 25.93 7.48 -14.77
C GLN A 693 25.58 6.93 -13.40
N VAL A 694 24.41 6.28 -13.26
CA VAL A 694 23.99 5.61 -12.01
C VAL A 694 25.01 4.54 -11.62
N ARG A 695 25.43 3.69 -12.59
CA ARG A 695 26.44 2.65 -12.33
C ARG A 695 27.76 3.24 -11.83
N SER A 696 28.27 4.26 -12.51
CA SER A 696 29.54 4.92 -12.19
C SER A 696 29.50 5.60 -10.82
N PHE A 697 28.34 6.14 -10.43
CA PHE A 697 28.15 6.71 -9.09
C PHE A 697 28.42 5.66 -8.01
N TYR A 698 27.75 4.52 -8.06
CA TYR A 698 27.94 3.47 -7.07
C TYR A 698 29.36 2.87 -7.09
N GLN A 699 29.94 2.66 -8.26
CA GLN A 699 31.30 2.14 -8.40
C GLN A 699 32.36 3.03 -7.77
N SER A 700 32.09 4.35 -7.69
CA SER A 700 33.05 5.34 -7.18
C SER A 700 32.70 5.88 -5.79
N ARG A 701 31.59 5.42 -5.17
CA ARG A 701 31.06 6.01 -3.95
C ARG A 701 31.80 5.56 -2.69
N PHE A 702 32.19 4.30 -2.62
CA PHE A 702 32.64 3.63 -1.38
C PHE A 702 33.75 4.41 -0.66
N ASP A 703 34.88 4.69 -1.31
CA ASP A 703 36.04 5.28 -0.64
C ASP A 703 35.75 6.71 -0.13
N SER A 704 34.99 7.47 -0.89
CA SER A 704 34.64 8.84 -0.53
C SER A 704 33.69 8.91 0.65
N ILE A 705 32.64 8.08 0.63
CA ILE A 705 31.61 8.13 1.67
C ILE A 705 32.11 7.50 2.99
N THR A 706 32.93 6.46 2.91
CA THR A 706 33.54 5.88 4.13
C THR A 706 34.55 6.85 4.73
N SER A 707 35.34 7.57 3.93
CA SER A 707 36.21 8.65 4.46
C SER A 707 35.39 9.75 5.13
N ALA A 708 34.26 10.16 4.56
CA ALA A 708 33.33 11.12 5.15
C ALA A 708 32.70 10.60 6.46
N LEU A 709 32.37 9.32 6.53
CA LEU A 709 31.89 8.63 7.74
C LEU A 709 32.94 8.73 8.85
N ALA A 710 34.21 8.38 8.57
CA ALA A 710 35.30 8.45 9.55
C ALA A 710 35.47 9.86 10.11
N GLY A 711 35.44 10.88 9.24
CA GLY A 711 35.47 12.27 9.66
C GLY A 711 34.30 12.68 10.55
N THR A 712 33.09 12.24 10.20
CA THR A 712 31.86 12.56 10.95
C THR A 712 31.84 11.89 12.32
N LEU A 713 32.32 10.66 12.42
CA LEU A 713 32.37 9.87 13.66
C LEU A 713 33.67 10.11 14.46
N SER A 714 34.59 10.92 13.92
CA SER A 714 35.91 11.20 14.51
C SER A 714 36.76 9.96 14.74
N LEU A 715 36.63 8.96 13.83
CA LEU A 715 37.42 7.74 13.88
C LEU A 715 38.91 8.04 13.63
N GLN A 716 39.79 7.38 14.38
CA GLN A 716 41.24 7.49 14.21
C GLN A 716 41.83 6.24 13.54
N GLY A 717 41.05 5.17 13.49
CA GLY A 717 41.41 3.93 12.86
C GLY A 717 41.46 3.99 11.33
N ARG A 718 42.05 2.98 10.73
CA ARG A 718 42.11 2.80 9.27
C ARG A 718 41.19 1.68 8.83
N LEU A 719 40.72 1.74 7.58
CA LEU A 719 40.01 0.65 6.96
C LEU A 719 40.95 -0.56 6.74
N VAL A 720 40.47 -1.72 7.11
CA VAL A 720 41.15 -3.00 6.89
C VAL A 720 40.15 -4.03 6.37
N SER A 721 40.65 -5.07 5.71
CA SER A 721 39.84 -6.14 5.15
C SER A 721 39.63 -7.27 6.19
N LEU A 722 38.37 -7.61 6.41
CA LEU A 722 37.93 -8.80 7.11
C LEU A 722 37.51 -9.83 6.06
N THR A 723 38.28 -10.90 5.94
CA THR A 723 37.93 -12.06 5.09
C THR A 723 37.24 -13.10 5.94
N VAL A 724 36.06 -13.52 5.57
CA VAL A 724 35.28 -14.57 6.28
C VAL A 724 35.23 -15.82 5.44
N ARG A 725 35.58 -16.95 6.08
CA ARG A 725 35.51 -18.30 5.55
C ARG A 725 34.59 -19.17 6.38
N ASN A 726 33.82 -19.98 5.73
CA ASN A 726 32.94 -20.94 6.42
C ASN A 726 32.71 -22.17 5.55
N ASP A 727 32.50 -23.30 6.23
CA ASP A 727 31.87 -24.45 5.61
C ASP A 727 30.35 -24.37 5.85
N GLU A 728 29.64 -23.90 4.84
CA GLU A 728 28.19 -23.74 4.94
C GLU A 728 27.44 -25.06 5.15
N SER A 729 28.06 -26.20 4.90
CA SER A 729 27.47 -27.51 5.23
C SER A 729 27.41 -27.75 6.75
N CYS A 730 28.32 -27.12 7.50
CA CYS A 730 28.46 -27.29 8.94
C CYS A 730 27.76 -26.22 9.78
N GLY A 731 27.60 -25.02 9.26
CA GLY A 731 27.00 -23.89 10.00
C GLY A 731 26.90 -22.62 9.18
N THR A 732 26.39 -21.55 9.80
CA THR A 732 26.33 -20.22 9.24
C THR A 732 27.14 -19.23 10.07
N ILE A 733 27.61 -18.16 9.48
CA ILE A 733 28.31 -17.06 10.15
C ILE A 733 27.49 -15.78 10.03
N GLN A 734 27.50 -15.00 11.09
CA GLN A 734 27.01 -13.63 11.11
C GLN A 734 28.17 -12.69 11.44
N VAL A 735 28.25 -11.58 10.72
CA VAL A 735 29.17 -10.45 10.98
C VAL A 735 28.33 -9.24 11.32
N ASN A 736 28.35 -8.77 12.55
CA ASN A 736 27.45 -7.75 13.09
C ASN A 736 25.98 -8.05 12.75
N SER A 737 25.37 -7.29 11.83
CA SER A 737 24.00 -7.48 11.35
C SER A 737 23.88 -8.34 10.08
N LEU A 738 25.01 -8.70 9.44
CA LEU A 738 25.03 -9.41 8.15
C LEU A 738 25.12 -10.91 8.31
N THR A 739 24.46 -11.63 7.43
CA THR A 739 24.78 -13.02 7.11
C THR A 739 25.44 -13.04 5.74
N PRO A 740 26.80 -13.10 5.65
CA PRO A 740 27.51 -13.04 4.39
C PRO A 740 27.12 -14.18 3.44
N ASP A 741 26.96 -13.88 2.15
CA ASP A 741 26.83 -14.91 1.11
C ASP A 741 28.22 -15.49 0.77
N LEU A 742 28.44 -16.73 1.15
CA LEU A 742 29.69 -17.47 0.95
C LEU A 742 29.61 -18.46 -0.22
N SER A 743 28.50 -18.50 -0.96
CA SER A 743 28.30 -19.43 -2.09
C SER A 743 29.32 -19.22 -3.21
N GLY A 744 29.87 -18.01 -3.35
CA GLY A 744 30.94 -17.67 -4.28
C GLY A 744 32.37 -17.83 -3.76
N GLY A 745 32.57 -18.28 -2.53
CA GLY A 745 33.86 -18.38 -1.84
C GLY A 745 33.97 -17.46 -0.63
N ASP A 746 35.19 -17.00 -0.34
CA ASP A 746 35.44 -16.12 0.80
C ASP A 746 34.66 -14.80 0.65
N TRP A 747 33.95 -14.37 1.71
CA TRP A 747 33.37 -13.03 1.77
C TRP A 747 34.42 -12.04 2.30
N ILE A 748 34.45 -10.83 1.74
CA ILE A 748 35.38 -9.77 2.14
C ILE A 748 34.59 -8.50 2.43
N GLY A 749 34.68 -8.02 3.66
CA GLY A 749 34.18 -6.72 4.09
C GLY A 749 35.29 -5.83 4.59
N LYS A 750 35.10 -4.52 4.57
CA LYS A 750 36.04 -3.52 5.10
C LYS A 750 35.45 -2.86 6.35
N TYR A 751 36.26 -2.77 7.41
CA TYR A 751 35.87 -2.15 8.68
C TYR A 751 36.99 -1.30 9.25
N TYR A 752 36.68 -0.42 10.18
CA TYR A 752 37.67 0.44 10.86
C TYR A 752 38.29 -0.28 12.03
N THR A 753 39.62 -0.09 12.23
CA THR A 753 40.39 -0.77 13.28
C THR A 753 40.04 -0.35 14.69
N ASP A 754 39.41 0.79 14.88
CA ASP A 754 38.98 1.30 16.20
C ASP A 754 37.51 0.98 16.52
N VAL A 755 36.83 0.19 15.66
CA VAL A 755 35.48 -0.28 15.90
C VAL A 755 35.46 -1.80 15.84
N PRO A 756 35.35 -2.49 16.97
CA PRO A 756 35.31 -3.96 17.00
C PRO A 756 34.11 -4.51 16.24
N VAL A 757 34.31 -5.59 15.49
CA VAL A 757 33.25 -6.32 14.81
C VAL A 757 32.77 -7.50 15.65
N THR A 758 31.48 -7.81 15.60
CA THR A 758 30.93 -9.00 16.26
C THR A 758 30.86 -10.15 15.26
N LEU A 759 31.42 -11.29 15.62
CA LEU A 759 31.28 -12.53 14.87
C LEU A 759 30.37 -13.48 15.63
N THR A 760 29.42 -14.12 14.96
CA THR A 760 28.57 -15.14 15.56
C THR A 760 28.50 -16.34 14.64
N ALA A 761 28.83 -17.53 15.17
CA ALA A 761 28.70 -18.79 14.46
C ALA A 761 27.45 -19.55 14.93
N ALA A 762 26.68 -20.04 14.01
CA ALA A 762 25.49 -20.85 14.27
C ALA A 762 25.66 -22.23 13.61
N PRO A 763 25.98 -23.30 14.38
CA PRO A 763 26.15 -24.64 13.83
C PRO A 763 24.81 -25.19 13.31
N LYS A 764 24.87 -25.96 12.24
CA LYS A 764 23.75 -26.75 11.74
C LYS A 764 23.59 -28.05 12.53
N ALA A 765 22.42 -28.67 12.40
CA ALA A 765 22.13 -29.96 13.03
C ALA A 765 23.22 -30.99 12.69
N GLY A 766 23.75 -31.66 13.69
CA GLY A 766 24.84 -32.62 13.56
C GLY A 766 26.24 -32.02 13.66
N TYR A 767 26.35 -30.72 13.94
CA TYR A 767 27.62 -30.04 14.16
C TYR A 767 27.56 -29.19 15.43
N GLN A 768 28.71 -28.94 16.02
CA GLN A 768 28.93 -27.98 17.11
C GLN A 768 30.06 -27.02 16.74
N PHE A 769 29.94 -25.77 17.18
CA PHE A 769 31.02 -24.82 17.02
C PHE A 769 32.18 -25.18 17.92
N ALA A 770 33.37 -25.25 17.35
CA ALA A 770 34.59 -25.57 18.10
C ALA A 770 35.39 -24.33 18.47
N TYR A 771 35.69 -23.49 17.48
CA TYR A 771 36.42 -22.24 17.69
C TYR A 771 36.47 -21.38 16.43
N TRP A 772 36.71 -20.10 16.58
CA TRP A 772 37.16 -19.21 15.52
C TRP A 772 38.65 -19.38 15.28
N ASN A 773 39.05 -19.58 14.04
CA ASN A 773 40.43 -19.46 13.60
C ASN A 773 40.65 -18.07 13.05
N ILE A 774 41.52 -17.25 13.71
CA ILE A 774 41.75 -15.86 13.38
C ILE A 774 43.20 -15.69 12.92
N GLY A 775 43.37 -15.41 11.62
CA GLY A 775 44.70 -15.47 11.02
C GLY A 775 45.36 -16.84 11.23
N ASP A 776 46.66 -16.86 11.43
CA ASP A 776 47.41 -18.13 11.53
C ASP A 776 47.61 -18.64 12.99
N GLN A 777 47.23 -17.87 14.00
CA GLN A 777 47.68 -18.18 15.37
C GLN A 777 46.68 -17.97 16.50
N GLN A 778 45.55 -17.27 16.29
CA GLN A 778 44.59 -16.98 17.36
C GLN A 778 43.37 -17.89 17.27
N LYS A 779 42.93 -18.44 18.39
CA LYS A 779 41.69 -19.21 18.51
C LYS A 779 40.80 -18.59 19.59
N LEU A 780 39.53 -18.39 19.26
CA LEU A 780 38.50 -17.98 20.22
C LEU A 780 37.42 -19.05 20.26
N THR A 781 37.04 -19.46 21.46
CA THR A 781 36.13 -20.61 21.70
C THR A 781 34.67 -20.17 21.89
N ASP A 782 34.41 -18.90 22.10
CA ASP A 782 33.05 -18.41 22.22
C ASP A 782 32.40 -18.27 20.82
N ALA A 783 31.25 -18.90 20.62
CA ALA A 783 30.53 -18.87 19.33
C ALA A 783 30.16 -17.46 18.91
N SER A 784 29.90 -16.58 19.87
CA SER A 784 29.75 -15.13 19.63
C SER A 784 30.87 -14.38 20.33
N CYS A 785 31.62 -13.55 19.58
CA CYS A 785 32.76 -12.81 20.11
C CYS A 785 32.91 -11.45 19.43
N GLN A 786 33.51 -10.50 20.13
CA GLN A 786 33.99 -9.24 19.54
C GLN A 786 35.45 -9.40 19.09
N LEU A 787 35.72 -8.99 17.85
CA LEU A 787 37.04 -9.02 17.25
C LEU A 787 37.54 -7.61 17.03
N GLU A 788 38.64 -7.24 17.69
CA GLU A 788 39.39 -6.02 17.42
C GLU A 788 40.27 -6.23 16.17
N LEU A 789 40.05 -5.37 15.17
CA LEU A 789 40.80 -5.44 13.92
C LEU A 789 42.08 -4.57 14.04
N THR A 790 43.25 -5.16 13.88
CA THR A 790 44.51 -4.42 13.88
C THR A 790 45.14 -4.31 12.49
N GLY A 791 44.65 -5.07 11.54
CA GLY A 791 45.06 -5.15 10.14
C GLY A 791 44.16 -6.06 9.35
N ASP A 792 44.51 -6.31 8.11
CA ASP A 792 43.79 -7.30 7.28
C ASP A 792 43.85 -8.67 7.95
N VAL A 793 42.69 -9.31 8.09
CA VAL A 793 42.59 -10.58 8.81
C VAL A 793 41.62 -11.53 8.13
N THR A 794 41.93 -12.83 8.17
CA THR A 794 41.00 -13.88 7.77
C THR A 794 40.47 -14.57 9.02
N VAL A 795 39.15 -14.73 9.08
CA VAL A 795 38.47 -15.49 10.13
C VAL A 795 37.75 -16.69 9.54
N GLN A 796 37.76 -17.79 10.26
CA GLN A 796 37.08 -19.02 9.86
C GLN A 796 36.39 -19.64 11.07
N ALA A 797 35.09 -19.93 10.95
CA ALA A 797 34.43 -20.79 11.92
C ALA A 797 34.83 -22.23 11.69
N VAL A 798 35.25 -22.89 12.75
CA VAL A 798 35.59 -24.31 12.74
C VAL A 798 34.54 -25.05 13.53
N TYR A 799 33.94 -26.04 12.89
CA TYR A 799 32.94 -26.90 13.48
C TYR A 799 33.50 -28.32 13.65
N THR A 800 33.04 -28.99 14.65
CA THR A 800 33.27 -30.44 14.81
C THR A 800 31.93 -31.14 14.60
N GLN A 801 32.02 -32.35 14.11
CA GLN A 801 30.83 -33.19 13.99
C GLN A 801 30.34 -33.48 15.41
N SER A 802 29.10 -33.17 15.65
CA SER A 802 28.47 -33.42 16.92
C SER A 802 27.88 -34.83 16.87
N LEU A 803 28.13 -35.58 17.87
CA LEU A 803 27.56 -36.91 18.01
C LEU A 803 26.11 -36.77 18.50
N LEU A 804 25.15 -37.02 17.61
CA LEU A 804 23.74 -37.05 18.01
C LEU A 804 23.57 -38.13 19.10
N GLY A 805 23.14 -37.71 20.27
CA GLY A 805 23.09 -38.56 21.46
C GLY A 805 24.14 -38.27 22.52
N ASP A 806 25.16 -37.47 22.21
CA ASP A 806 26.16 -36.95 23.17
C ASP A 806 25.54 -35.77 23.93
N VAL A 807 24.73 -36.08 24.95
CA VAL A 807 23.89 -35.08 25.67
C VAL A 807 24.71 -34.31 26.70
N ASP A 808 25.82 -34.85 27.18
CA ASP A 808 26.70 -34.14 28.13
C ASP A 808 27.87 -33.43 27.46
N LEU A 809 28.05 -33.63 26.12
CA LEU A 809 29.03 -32.99 25.27
C LEU A 809 30.47 -33.34 25.62
N ASP A 810 30.70 -34.58 26.09
CA ASP A 810 32.06 -35.05 26.46
C ASP A 810 32.79 -35.70 25.27
N GLY A 811 32.11 -35.92 24.15
CA GLY A 811 32.67 -36.38 22.86
C GLY A 811 32.44 -37.86 22.61
N ASP A 812 31.66 -38.53 23.41
CA ASP A 812 31.17 -39.87 23.10
C ASP A 812 29.67 -40.03 23.37
N VAL A 813 29.05 -41.13 23.04
CA VAL A 813 27.64 -41.40 23.30
C VAL A 813 27.57 -42.62 24.19
N ASP A 814 27.33 -42.37 25.46
CA ASP A 814 27.32 -43.41 26.47
C ASP A 814 26.13 -43.39 27.43
N VAL A 815 26.24 -44.09 28.55
CA VAL A 815 25.16 -44.17 29.56
C VAL A 815 25.01 -42.87 30.34
N ALA A 816 26.03 -42.02 30.41
CA ALA A 816 25.93 -40.72 31.06
C ALA A 816 24.93 -39.79 30.33
N ASP A 817 24.94 -39.80 28.97
CA ASP A 817 23.99 -39.08 28.15
C ASP A 817 22.54 -39.51 28.39
N LEU A 818 22.33 -40.81 28.45
CA LEU A 818 21.03 -41.39 28.76
C LEU A 818 20.52 -40.90 30.12
N VAL A 819 21.41 -40.89 31.12
CA VAL A 819 21.09 -40.38 32.46
C VAL A 819 20.81 -38.88 32.44
N GLN A 820 21.57 -38.12 31.68
CA GLN A 820 21.39 -36.66 31.56
C GLN A 820 20.04 -36.30 30.91
N LEU A 821 19.72 -36.94 29.79
CA LEU A 821 18.41 -36.75 29.12
C LEU A 821 17.27 -37.23 30.03
N GLN A 822 17.42 -38.34 30.72
CA GLN A 822 16.43 -38.84 31.66
C GLN A 822 16.18 -37.87 32.82
N ARG A 823 17.23 -37.27 33.39
CA ARG A 823 17.13 -36.26 34.44
C ARG A 823 16.35 -35.01 33.95
N TYR A 824 16.64 -34.56 32.74
CA TYR A 824 15.94 -33.47 32.14
C TYR A 824 14.44 -33.77 32.01
N LEU A 825 14.08 -34.88 31.42
CA LEU A 825 12.70 -35.32 31.23
C LEU A 825 11.94 -35.48 32.56
N LEU A 826 12.64 -35.90 33.63
CA LEU A 826 12.10 -36.01 34.99
C LEU A 826 12.09 -34.67 35.75
N ARG A 827 12.49 -33.54 35.08
CA ARG A 827 12.65 -32.20 35.71
C ARG A 827 13.65 -32.20 36.90
N GLN A 828 14.63 -33.04 36.86
CA GLN A 828 15.71 -33.16 37.87
C GLN A 828 17.01 -32.52 37.41
N GLY A 829 17.03 -31.86 36.24
CA GLY A 829 18.20 -31.20 35.66
C GLY A 829 17.74 -30.25 34.54
N THR A 830 18.69 -29.45 34.07
CA THR A 830 18.50 -28.54 32.89
C THR A 830 19.51 -28.96 31.83
N LEU A 831 19.18 -28.72 30.57
CA LEU A 831 20.12 -28.85 29.44
C LEU A 831 20.39 -27.44 28.91
N THR A 832 21.64 -27.24 28.42
CA THR A 832 21.92 -26.05 27.62
C THR A 832 21.23 -26.16 26.24
N PRO A 833 21.13 -25.11 25.49
CA PRO A 833 20.59 -25.17 24.13
C PRO A 833 21.33 -26.18 23.24
N GLU A 834 22.67 -26.27 23.38
CA GLU A 834 23.53 -27.21 22.64
C GLU A 834 23.24 -28.67 23.06
N GLN A 835 23.14 -28.92 24.34
CA GLN A 835 22.77 -30.23 24.88
C GLN A 835 21.36 -30.66 24.43
N ALA A 836 20.45 -29.72 24.36
CA ALA A 836 19.09 -29.99 23.90
C ALA A 836 19.04 -30.39 22.42
N VAL A 837 19.86 -29.78 21.58
CA VAL A 837 20.03 -30.19 20.17
C VAL A 837 20.55 -31.62 20.04
N GLN A 838 21.55 -32.00 20.86
CA GLN A 838 22.10 -33.37 20.85
C GLN A 838 21.12 -34.40 21.39
N ALA A 839 20.27 -33.98 22.28
CA ALA A 839 19.25 -34.81 22.89
C ALA A 839 18.00 -35.05 21.99
N ASP A 840 17.80 -34.23 20.96
CA ASP A 840 16.68 -34.38 19.97
C ASP A 840 17.08 -35.41 18.89
N LEU A 841 17.02 -36.66 19.25
CA LEU A 841 17.35 -37.76 18.35
C LEU A 841 16.27 -38.04 17.32
N THR A 842 15.05 -37.52 17.53
CA THR A 842 13.93 -37.65 16.58
C THR A 842 13.93 -36.56 15.52
N GLY A 843 14.55 -35.42 15.81
CA GLY A 843 14.60 -34.23 14.94
C GLY A 843 13.31 -33.45 14.86
N ASP A 844 12.40 -33.61 15.84
CA ASP A 844 11.08 -32.98 15.87
C ASP A 844 11.04 -31.68 16.71
N GLN A 845 12.21 -31.24 17.19
CA GLN A 845 12.39 -30.05 18.04
C GLN A 845 11.70 -30.15 19.41
N ARG A 846 11.41 -31.38 19.86
CA ARG A 846 10.86 -31.67 21.19
C ARG A 846 11.72 -32.68 21.89
N LEU A 847 11.95 -32.49 23.18
CA LEU A 847 12.61 -33.46 24.00
C LEU A 847 11.58 -34.25 24.81
N ASP A 848 11.44 -35.52 24.45
CA ASP A 848 10.48 -36.39 25.13
C ASP A 848 10.97 -37.85 25.25
N ALA A 849 10.06 -38.74 25.61
CA ALA A 849 10.38 -40.15 25.81
C ALA A 849 10.82 -40.89 24.51
N ALA A 850 10.47 -40.33 23.33
CA ALA A 850 10.88 -40.91 22.05
C ALA A 850 12.38 -40.78 21.84
N ASP A 851 12.96 -39.61 22.18
CA ASP A 851 14.39 -39.35 22.12
C ASP A 851 15.16 -40.26 23.08
N LEU A 852 14.66 -40.32 24.31
CA LEU A 852 15.24 -41.21 25.30
C LEU A 852 15.24 -42.70 24.85
N MET A 853 14.15 -43.13 24.22
CA MET A 853 14.09 -44.48 23.68
C MET A 853 15.02 -44.68 22.49
N ARG A 854 15.22 -43.66 21.69
CA ARG A 854 16.12 -43.73 20.54
C ARG A 854 17.56 -43.75 20.97
N LEU A 855 17.96 -42.93 21.95
CA LEU A 855 19.29 -42.97 22.58
C LEU A 855 19.58 -44.33 23.22
N ARG A 856 18.63 -44.86 23.99
CA ARG A 856 18.74 -46.17 24.57
C ARG A 856 18.97 -47.29 23.53
N ARG A 857 18.31 -47.19 22.36
CA ARG A 857 18.52 -48.15 21.26
C ARG A 857 19.92 -48.03 20.65
N MET A 858 20.45 -46.82 20.52
CA MET A 858 21.82 -46.60 20.02
C MET A 858 22.84 -47.22 20.94
N LEU A 859 22.70 -47.09 22.24
CA LEU A 859 23.59 -47.68 23.24
C LEU A 859 23.49 -49.19 23.37
N MET A 860 22.49 -49.83 22.80
CA MET A 860 22.29 -51.28 22.81
C MET A 860 22.74 -51.97 21.51
N GLN A 861 23.18 -51.22 20.51
CA GLN A 861 23.74 -51.72 19.25
C GLN A 861 25.29 -51.77 19.33
#